data_9d26a2e7fccd62ae4bef1c74e405a948
#
_entry.id   9d26a2e7fccd62ae4bef1c74e405a948
#
_cell.length_a   1.000
_cell.length_b   1.000
_cell.length_c   1.000
_cell.angle_alpha   90.00
_cell.angle_beta   90.00
_cell.angle_gamma   90.00
#
_symmetry.space_group_name_H-M   'P 1'
#
loop_
_entity.id
_entity.type
_entity.pdbx_description
1 polymer ?
#
loop_
_entity_poly.entity_id
_entity_poly.type
_entity_poly.pdbx_seq_one_letter_code
_entity_poly.pdbx_strand_id
1 'polypeptide(L)'
;MGKREQSIGMVLCIALAMASQFYSSEINDLFQRNPTNTEDSSAPLVGLQSNESWLVVLVDFESNPLNSNIQEQIQNELQDYSETYFSQATGSEVNINIEISEKIVRAPQSLSAYGTDGQNGRDYGDGSEFLPAKLASHVVKSIDDVSLTTYDLNGDAVIDRFLILHSTLAQEQGSGSSNRIWSHFTSFSEPIEKGDFSFEHYTMSSMRHGENGFGTILHEMMHQFGAYDLYPVHDSGYSGSWKGIGVWDIMASGNWNGGGDTPALPTGPTMAAIGHDATREIVLEWPSDSPSPCIGPTISIDSRTEEGERIRIQISQDEYVWIEKRTQNGYDASLPGEGVLVLLEDFAAGDSAHNAMNIDQRRPYLQTIEADGNQEQLRGVNDGVASDLFQPGDEFGERGILIRDHDGILVSWYARIIENQGQWFLEFHSTNCSSSIDIDFDDFGSTLLQDEPLMFKHIHSEGTTCWGVLEGSDGRTVEFTNESTVDNAHFGTFSTQATIDSTATFSGTIHCNNDVFDVRTTITTLGTRPLPSDMQLVDTINVVESTTLRIPYSGEGTGSGEFTVDIEGPLSRIATSEPTVVVENGNGTIVLEIEPQGLLQDNMYVLGTVHLQSFNGENWVIDVELKASENDDLPFIGNQAFVLTLFFAIFAFWFAMAIFSSGTKTEQRVDPAIHDDEFLPGDHL
;
A
#
# COMPACT_ATOMS: atom_id res chain seq x y z
N MET A 1 45.23 7.89 41.75
CA MET A 1 44.88 6.51 41.48
C MET A 1 46.09 5.60 41.68
N GLY A 2 45.95 4.55 42.46
CA GLY A 2 47.02 3.57 42.64
C GLY A 2 47.16 2.66 41.39
N LYS A 3 48.37 2.04 41.22
CA LYS A 3 48.61 1.14 40.07
C LYS A 3 47.54 0.06 39.90
N ARG A 4 46.96 -0.45 40.99
CA ARG A 4 45.89 -1.43 40.97
C ARG A 4 44.58 -0.89 40.36
N GLU A 5 44.24 0.34 40.70
CA GLU A 5 43.02 1.00 40.16
C GLU A 5 43.19 1.34 38.68
N GLN A 6 44.38 1.76 38.24
CA GLN A 6 44.72 1.99 36.84
C GLN A 6 44.67 0.66 36.02
N SER A 7 45.16 -0.46 36.57
CA SER A 7 45.11 -1.76 35.92
C SER A 7 43.67 -2.25 35.79
N ILE A 8 42.80 -2.05 36.82
CA ILE A 8 41.39 -2.41 36.76
C ILE A 8 40.67 -1.53 35.70
N GLY A 9 40.96 -0.25 35.65
CA GLY A 9 40.43 0.66 34.62
C GLY A 9 40.79 0.24 33.21
N MET A 10 42.06 -0.11 32.98
CA MET A 10 42.53 -0.62 31.69
C MET A 10 41.78 -1.91 31.25
N VAL A 11 41.66 -2.87 32.16
CA VAL A 11 40.94 -4.13 31.87
C VAL A 11 39.47 -3.91 31.57
N LEU A 12 38.83 -2.98 32.32
CA LEU A 12 37.44 -2.61 32.10
C LEU A 12 37.24 -1.92 30.73
N CYS A 13 38.12 -1.00 30.33
CA CYS A 13 38.06 -0.35 29.04
C CYS A 13 38.27 -1.32 27.87
N ILE A 14 39.17 -2.30 28.01
CA ILE A 14 39.36 -3.36 27.00
C ILE A 14 38.10 -4.23 26.91
N ALA A 15 37.51 -4.61 28.04
CA ALA A 15 36.29 -5.41 28.06
C ALA A 15 35.11 -4.65 27.41
N LEU A 16 34.96 -3.36 27.68
CA LEU A 16 33.93 -2.51 27.06
C LEU A 16 34.18 -2.30 25.55
N ALA A 17 35.46 -2.16 25.14
CA ALA A 17 35.81 -2.06 23.72
C ALA A 17 35.48 -3.37 22.97
N MET A 18 35.74 -4.53 23.58
CA MET A 18 35.35 -5.82 23.02
C MET A 18 33.83 -6.00 23.00
N ALA A 19 33.14 -5.62 24.06
CA ALA A 19 31.69 -5.71 24.12
C ALA A 19 31.03 -4.80 23.07
N SER A 20 31.50 -3.57 22.88
CA SER A 20 30.98 -2.65 21.85
C SER A 20 31.18 -3.17 20.43
N GLN A 21 32.20 -3.98 20.20
CA GLN A 21 32.45 -4.61 18.90
C GLN A 21 31.58 -5.87 18.72
N PHE A 22 31.39 -6.67 19.78
CA PHE A 22 30.54 -7.87 19.75
C PHE A 22 29.05 -7.56 19.59
N TYR A 23 28.59 -6.43 20.15
CA TYR A 23 27.21 -5.95 20.08
C TYR A 23 27.09 -4.75 19.14
N SER A 24 27.85 -4.74 18.06
CA SER A 24 27.91 -3.58 17.15
C SER A 24 26.59 -3.32 16.44
N SER A 25 25.85 -4.37 16.04
CA SER A 25 24.53 -4.27 15.42
C SER A 25 23.52 -3.64 16.38
N GLU A 26 23.43 -4.19 17.58
CA GLU A 26 22.49 -3.71 18.59
C GLU A 26 22.79 -2.27 19.07
N ILE A 27 24.08 -1.94 19.13
CA ILE A 27 24.50 -0.56 19.48
C ILE A 27 24.15 0.40 18.36
N ASN A 28 24.43 0.04 17.10
CA ASN A 28 24.08 0.89 15.95
C ASN A 28 22.56 1.06 15.85
N ASP A 29 21.78 -0.02 16.01
CA ASP A 29 20.31 0.03 16.04
C ASP A 29 19.79 0.95 17.15
N LEU A 30 20.43 0.95 18.32
CA LEU A 30 20.02 1.77 19.46
C LEU A 30 20.24 3.29 19.20
N PHE A 31 21.26 3.63 18.41
CA PHE A 31 21.53 5.01 18.01
C PHE A 31 20.76 5.43 16.73
N GLN A 32 20.25 4.46 15.95
CA GLN A 32 19.41 4.72 14.77
C GLN A 32 17.92 4.78 15.09
N ARG A 33 17.48 4.30 16.25
CA ARG A 33 16.09 4.47 16.67
C ARG A 33 15.81 5.93 16.96
N ASN A 34 15.23 6.62 15.98
CA ASN A 34 14.48 7.83 16.26
C ASN A 34 13.30 7.44 17.16
N PRO A 35 13.16 8.02 18.35
CA PRO A 35 11.97 7.86 19.15
C PRO A 35 10.90 8.79 18.58
N THR A 36 10.21 8.39 17.55
CA THR A 36 8.94 8.97 17.13
C THR A 36 7.83 7.95 17.31
N ASN A 37 7.65 7.50 18.55
CA ASN A 37 6.36 7.07 18.99
C ASN A 37 5.78 8.25 19.79
N THR A 38 5.19 9.19 19.10
CA THR A 38 4.01 9.86 19.60
C THR A 38 2.92 8.81 19.47
N GLU A 39 2.57 8.15 20.57
CA GLU A 39 1.26 7.51 20.66
C GLU A 39 0.27 8.60 20.29
N ASP A 40 -0.44 8.38 19.19
CA ASP A 40 -1.54 9.24 18.79
C ASP A 40 -2.60 9.08 19.88
N SER A 41 -2.76 10.10 20.71
CA SER A 41 -3.70 10.08 21.85
C SER A 41 -5.09 10.55 21.41
N SER A 42 -5.41 10.48 20.12
CA SER A 42 -6.75 10.78 19.64
C SER A 42 -7.73 9.69 20.08
N ALA A 43 -8.92 10.09 20.49
CA ALA A 43 -9.98 9.14 20.77
C ALA A 43 -10.27 8.31 19.52
N PRO A 44 -10.56 7.00 19.64
CA PRO A 44 -10.87 6.17 18.48
C PRO A 44 -12.14 6.70 17.79
N LEU A 45 -12.13 6.75 16.46
CA LEU A 45 -13.27 7.17 15.67
C LEU A 45 -14.47 6.26 15.91
N VAL A 46 -15.65 6.85 16.01
CA VAL A 46 -16.92 6.11 16.16
C VAL A 46 -17.35 5.62 14.77
N GLY A 47 -17.51 4.31 14.60
CA GLY A 47 -18.00 3.71 13.36
C GLY A 47 -19.41 4.17 13.00
N LEU A 48 -19.90 3.77 11.83
CA LEU A 48 -21.22 4.12 11.32
C LEU A 48 -22.32 3.61 12.27
N GLN A 49 -23.20 4.52 12.70
CA GLN A 49 -24.30 4.23 13.60
C GLN A 49 -25.63 4.14 12.85
N SER A 50 -26.62 3.45 13.39
CA SER A 50 -27.96 3.39 12.79
C SER A 50 -28.68 4.74 12.76
N ASN A 51 -28.26 5.68 13.60
CA ASN A 51 -28.73 7.05 13.59
C ASN A 51 -27.53 8.00 13.68
N GLU A 52 -27.23 8.65 12.60
CA GLU A 52 -26.15 9.61 12.45
C GLU A 52 -26.66 11.04 12.59
N SER A 53 -25.93 11.86 13.33
CA SER A 53 -26.23 13.29 13.47
C SER A 53 -24.98 14.10 13.17
N TRP A 54 -25.04 14.91 12.12
CA TRP A 54 -23.91 15.69 11.61
C TRP A 54 -24.07 17.17 11.89
N LEU A 55 -23.10 17.75 12.56
CA LEU A 55 -22.97 19.21 12.67
C LEU A 55 -22.25 19.73 11.43
N VAL A 56 -22.93 20.55 10.67
CA VAL A 56 -22.36 21.19 9.47
C VAL A 56 -22.26 22.70 9.69
N VAL A 57 -21.11 23.28 9.42
CA VAL A 57 -20.88 24.72 9.52
C VAL A 57 -20.45 25.29 8.19
N LEU A 58 -21.20 26.29 7.71
CA LEU A 58 -20.85 26.99 6.48
C LEU A 58 -19.83 28.10 6.77
N VAL A 59 -18.79 28.13 5.94
CA VAL A 59 -17.74 29.14 5.99
C VAL A 59 -17.71 29.94 4.69
N ASP A 60 -17.69 31.26 4.80
CA ASP A 60 -17.52 32.11 3.64
C ASP A 60 -16.25 32.96 3.72
N PHE A 61 -15.83 33.43 2.56
CA PHE A 61 -14.71 34.35 2.40
C PHE A 61 -15.19 35.72 1.93
N GLU A 62 -14.43 36.76 2.21
CA GLU A 62 -14.74 38.11 1.73
C GLU A 62 -14.91 38.15 0.20
N SER A 63 -14.12 37.37 -0.52
CA SER A 63 -14.18 37.20 -1.98
C SER A 63 -15.40 36.41 -2.47
N ASN A 64 -15.98 35.56 -1.63
CA ASN A 64 -17.09 34.65 -1.94
C ASN A 64 -18.12 34.63 -0.80
N PRO A 65 -18.80 35.76 -0.53
CA PRO A 65 -19.73 35.83 0.59
C PRO A 65 -21.00 35.01 0.32
N LEU A 66 -21.53 34.39 1.34
CA LEU A 66 -22.77 33.63 1.29
C LEU A 66 -23.96 34.49 1.74
N ASN A 67 -25.12 34.24 1.15
CA ASN A 67 -26.39 34.81 1.58
C ASN A 67 -27.03 33.90 2.62
N SER A 68 -27.72 34.45 3.61
CA SER A 68 -28.39 33.73 4.68
C SER A 68 -29.43 32.69 4.22
N ASN A 69 -29.92 32.79 2.99
CA ASN A 69 -30.93 31.88 2.44
C ASN A 69 -30.29 30.58 1.86
N ILE A 70 -28.97 30.51 1.74
CA ILE A 70 -28.29 29.34 1.18
C ILE A 70 -28.28 28.13 2.14
N GLN A 71 -28.37 28.38 3.45
CA GLN A 71 -28.30 27.33 4.46
C GLN A 71 -29.39 26.26 4.29
N GLU A 72 -30.65 26.70 4.17
CA GLU A 72 -31.78 25.79 3.96
C GLU A 72 -31.63 24.97 2.67
N GLN A 73 -31.15 25.62 1.59
CA GLN A 73 -30.91 24.93 0.33
C GLN A 73 -29.84 23.85 0.48
N ILE A 74 -28.67 24.18 1.04
CA ILE A 74 -27.57 23.26 1.22
C ILE A 74 -27.94 22.13 2.19
N GLN A 75 -28.68 22.45 3.25
CA GLN A 75 -29.15 21.44 4.19
C GLN A 75 -30.05 20.42 3.50
N ASN A 76 -31.00 20.85 2.70
CA ASN A 76 -31.91 19.96 1.99
C ASN A 76 -31.17 19.12 0.95
N GLU A 77 -30.28 19.72 0.17
CA GLU A 77 -29.49 19.02 -0.85
C GLU A 77 -28.54 17.99 -0.21
N LEU A 78 -27.80 18.36 0.83
CA LEU A 78 -26.88 17.46 1.50
C LEU A 78 -27.61 16.34 2.26
N GLN A 79 -28.74 16.67 2.91
CA GLN A 79 -29.60 15.70 3.57
C GLN A 79 -30.11 14.65 2.58
N ASP A 80 -30.75 15.08 1.51
CA ASP A 80 -31.36 14.19 0.50
C ASP A 80 -30.30 13.29 -0.16
N TYR A 81 -29.15 13.88 -0.50
CA TYR A 81 -28.07 13.18 -1.14
C TYR A 81 -27.40 12.15 -0.21
N SER A 82 -27.08 12.55 1.04
CA SER A 82 -26.45 11.66 2.01
C SER A 82 -27.40 10.53 2.43
N GLU A 83 -28.66 10.86 2.70
CA GLU A 83 -29.67 9.85 3.08
C GLU A 83 -29.86 8.82 1.97
N THR A 84 -29.97 9.26 0.72
CA THR A 84 -30.13 8.36 -0.44
C THR A 84 -28.90 7.49 -0.64
N TYR A 85 -27.69 8.06 -0.52
CA TYR A 85 -26.44 7.32 -0.67
C TYR A 85 -26.27 6.26 0.40
N PHE A 86 -26.36 6.66 1.68
CA PHE A 86 -26.19 5.71 2.80
C PHE A 86 -27.31 4.70 2.88
N SER A 87 -28.55 5.06 2.53
CA SER A 87 -29.65 4.09 2.40
C SER A 87 -29.33 3.00 1.38
N GLN A 88 -28.78 3.36 0.22
CA GLN A 88 -28.39 2.37 -0.79
C GLN A 88 -27.14 1.58 -0.37
N ALA A 89 -26.16 2.22 0.28
CA ALA A 89 -24.95 1.54 0.74
C ALA A 89 -25.21 0.52 1.85
N THR A 90 -26.21 0.77 2.71
CA THR A 90 -26.50 -0.02 3.93
C THR A 90 -27.79 -0.85 3.85
N GLY A 91 -28.53 -0.82 2.74
CA GLY A 91 -29.83 -1.48 2.65
C GLY A 91 -30.89 -0.80 3.52
N SER A 92 -30.86 0.52 3.64
CA SER A 92 -31.81 1.34 4.43
C SER A 92 -31.71 1.15 5.96
N GLU A 93 -30.58 0.67 6.47
CA GLU A 93 -30.38 0.46 7.91
C GLU A 93 -29.92 1.72 8.66
N VAL A 94 -29.50 2.77 7.96
CA VAL A 94 -28.91 4.00 8.54
C VAL A 94 -29.77 5.21 8.23
N ASN A 95 -30.07 5.99 9.27
CA ASN A 95 -30.72 7.29 9.17
C ASN A 95 -29.67 8.39 9.38
N ILE A 96 -29.55 9.30 8.44
CA ILE A 96 -28.64 10.45 8.52
C ILE A 96 -29.45 11.71 8.80
N ASN A 97 -29.05 12.49 9.79
CA ASN A 97 -29.58 13.81 10.09
C ASN A 97 -28.48 14.85 9.91
N ILE A 98 -28.68 15.76 8.98
CA ILE A 98 -27.77 16.88 8.71
C ILE A 98 -28.35 18.15 9.37
N GLU A 99 -27.57 18.77 10.25
CA GLU A 99 -27.96 20.06 10.87
C GLU A 99 -26.90 21.12 10.54
N ILE A 100 -27.30 22.14 9.81
CA ILE A 100 -26.46 23.29 9.50
C ILE A 100 -26.62 24.35 10.58
N SER A 101 -25.51 24.77 11.19
CA SER A 101 -25.44 25.91 12.11
C SER A 101 -26.12 27.15 11.52
N GLU A 102 -26.95 27.85 12.30
CA GLU A 102 -27.62 29.07 11.86
C GLU A 102 -26.63 30.17 11.46
N LYS A 103 -25.42 30.12 12.01
CA LYS A 103 -24.39 31.12 11.80
C LYS A 103 -23.45 30.73 10.67
N ILE A 104 -23.43 31.49 9.60
CA ILE A 104 -22.36 31.43 8.61
C ILE A 104 -21.10 32.07 9.19
N VAL A 105 -20.00 31.32 9.26
CA VAL A 105 -18.74 31.81 9.82
C VAL A 105 -17.95 32.54 8.71
N ARG A 106 -17.57 33.79 8.95
CA ARG A 106 -16.67 34.51 8.06
C ARG A 106 -15.22 34.13 8.35
N ALA A 107 -14.53 33.65 7.34
CA ALA A 107 -13.09 33.39 7.44
C ALA A 107 -12.31 34.68 7.71
N PRO A 108 -11.43 34.73 8.73
CA PRO A 108 -10.65 35.91 9.09
C PRO A 108 -9.69 36.39 8.01
N GLN A 109 -9.27 35.53 7.12
CA GLN A 109 -8.28 35.80 6.07
C GLN A 109 -8.79 35.30 4.71
N SER A 110 -8.03 35.59 3.66
CA SER A 110 -8.33 35.11 2.31
C SER A 110 -8.17 33.58 2.19
N LEU A 111 -8.81 32.99 1.17
CA LEU A 111 -8.72 31.56 0.87
C LEU A 111 -7.25 31.08 0.81
N SER A 112 -6.38 31.82 0.11
CA SER A 112 -4.98 31.46 -0.03
C SER A 112 -4.20 31.44 1.29
N ALA A 113 -4.67 32.08 2.33
CA ALA A 113 -4.05 31.99 3.65
C ALA A 113 -4.27 30.62 4.33
N TYR A 114 -5.19 29.80 3.78
CA TYR A 114 -5.53 28.48 4.30
C TYR A 114 -5.27 27.36 3.29
N GLY A 115 -5.18 27.67 1.99
CA GLY A 115 -5.08 26.68 0.93
C GLY A 115 -3.81 26.80 0.08
N THR A 116 -2.75 27.46 0.57
CA THR A 116 -1.50 27.55 -0.19
C THR A 116 -0.64 26.31 0.04
N ASP A 117 -0.25 25.65 -1.05
CA ASP A 117 0.70 24.55 -1.04
C ASP A 117 2.12 25.03 -0.70
N GLY A 118 2.94 24.14 -0.17
CA GLY A 118 4.31 24.40 0.21
C GLY A 118 5.22 23.19 0.01
N GLN A 119 6.46 23.32 0.48
CA GLN A 119 7.43 22.22 0.40
C GLN A 119 7.06 21.02 1.29
N ASN A 120 6.25 21.23 2.31
CA ASN A 120 5.81 20.20 3.24
C ASN A 120 4.49 19.53 2.80
N GLY A 121 3.98 19.86 1.62
CA GLY A 121 2.75 19.27 1.06
C GLY A 121 1.67 20.30 0.75
N ARG A 122 0.50 19.79 0.46
CA ARG A 122 -0.71 20.60 0.19
C ARG A 122 -1.12 21.34 1.45
N ASP A 123 -1.53 22.61 1.29
CA ASP A 123 -2.06 23.46 2.34
C ASP A 123 -1.12 23.74 3.52
N TYR A 124 0.18 23.56 3.35
CA TYR A 124 1.18 23.90 4.39
C TYR A 124 1.85 25.28 4.18
N GLY A 125 1.75 25.86 2.98
CA GLY A 125 2.46 27.11 2.66
C GLY A 125 3.97 27.00 2.88
N ASP A 126 4.57 28.07 3.37
CA ASP A 126 6.02 28.11 3.70
C ASP A 126 6.32 27.53 5.11
N GLY A 127 5.31 27.04 5.83
CA GLY A 127 5.42 26.58 7.22
C GLY A 127 5.32 25.06 7.38
N SER A 128 5.36 24.62 8.63
CA SER A 128 5.15 23.22 9.04
C SER A 128 3.74 22.96 9.58
N GLU A 129 2.91 23.99 9.70
CA GLU A 129 1.55 23.86 10.22
C GLU A 129 0.56 23.70 9.06
N PHE A 130 -0.37 22.75 9.18
CA PHE A 130 -1.45 22.56 8.25
C PHE A 130 -2.42 23.76 8.35
N LEU A 131 -2.53 24.52 7.29
CA LEU A 131 -3.21 25.83 7.30
C LEU A 131 -4.73 25.73 7.47
N PRO A 132 -5.46 24.75 6.89
CA PRO A 132 -6.89 24.60 7.08
C PRO A 132 -7.29 24.39 8.55
N ALA A 133 -6.43 23.75 9.36
CA ALA A 133 -6.69 23.56 10.78
C ALA A 133 -6.85 24.89 11.55
N LYS A 134 -6.22 25.97 11.08
CA LYS A 134 -6.41 27.32 11.65
C LYS A 134 -7.83 27.85 11.37
N LEU A 135 -8.34 27.59 10.17
CA LEU A 135 -9.72 27.94 9.82
C LEU A 135 -10.72 27.10 10.61
N ALA A 136 -10.51 25.77 10.68
CA ALA A 136 -11.34 24.86 11.45
C ALA A 136 -11.37 25.25 12.95
N SER A 137 -10.22 25.59 13.52
CA SER A 137 -10.13 26.10 14.90
C SER A 137 -10.92 27.40 15.10
N HIS A 138 -10.90 28.30 14.12
CA HIS A 138 -11.70 29.53 14.16
C HIS A 138 -13.20 29.21 14.10
N VAL A 139 -13.59 28.25 13.27
CA VAL A 139 -14.98 27.79 13.14
C VAL A 139 -15.49 27.24 14.47
N VAL A 140 -14.79 26.28 15.09
CA VAL A 140 -15.17 25.70 16.40
C VAL A 140 -15.37 26.80 17.45
N LYS A 141 -14.45 27.76 17.53
CA LYS A 141 -14.56 28.88 18.49
C LYS A 141 -15.77 29.80 18.21
N SER A 142 -16.29 29.80 16.98
CA SER A 142 -17.37 30.66 16.52
C SER A 142 -18.76 30.03 16.64
N ILE A 143 -18.88 28.75 16.94
CA ILE A 143 -20.15 28.02 17.11
C ILE A 143 -20.69 28.34 18.50
N ASP A 144 -21.82 29.06 18.60
CA ASP A 144 -22.45 29.41 19.87
C ASP A 144 -23.96 29.07 19.91
N ASP A 145 -24.52 28.64 18.80
CA ASP A 145 -25.96 28.50 18.55
C ASP A 145 -26.46 27.05 18.50
N VAL A 146 -25.57 26.07 18.75
CA VAL A 146 -25.87 24.63 18.59
C VAL A 146 -25.68 23.88 19.90
N SER A 147 -26.58 22.93 20.16
CA SER A 147 -26.40 21.96 21.24
C SER A 147 -25.47 20.84 20.80
N LEU A 148 -24.29 20.78 21.39
CA LEU A 148 -23.25 19.82 20.99
C LEU A 148 -23.53 18.37 21.42
N THR A 149 -24.40 18.16 22.41
CA THR A 149 -24.72 16.81 22.93
C THR A 149 -25.23 15.84 21.86
N THR A 150 -25.86 16.35 20.79
CA THR A 150 -26.43 15.53 19.71
C THR A 150 -25.34 14.88 18.84
N TYR A 151 -24.15 15.45 18.81
CA TYR A 151 -23.04 15.03 17.92
C TYR A 151 -21.94 14.24 18.65
N ASP A 152 -22.08 14.03 19.94
CA ASP A 152 -21.35 13.10 20.77
C ASP A 152 -22.16 11.79 20.79
N LEU A 153 -21.84 10.87 19.89
CA LEU A 153 -22.65 9.67 19.64
C LEU A 153 -22.39 8.55 20.65
N ASN A 154 -21.22 8.54 21.26
CA ASN A 154 -20.79 7.50 22.21
C ASN A 154 -20.79 7.97 23.68
N GLY A 155 -20.95 9.28 23.95
CA GLY A 155 -21.05 9.88 25.28
C GLY A 155 -19.69 10.11 25.94
N ASP A 156 -18.61 10.26 25.19
CA ASP A 156 -17.25 10.49 25.68
C ASP A 156 -16.85 11.98 25.72
N ALA A 157 -17.78 12.86 25.39
CA ALA A 157 -17.62 14.31 25.27
C ALA A 157 -16.75 14.76 24.09
N VAL A 158 -16.47 13.90 23.13
CA VAL A 158 -15.86 14.25 21.84
C VAL A 158 -16.95 14.41 20.78
N ILE A 159 -16.83 15.40 19.92
CA ILE A 159 -17.75 15.58 18.79
C ILE A 159 -17.35 14.65 17.65
N ASP A 160 -18.20 13.62 17.40
CA ASP A 160 -17.91 12.55 16.44
C ASP A 160 -18.15 12.95 14.98
N ARG A 161 -19.09 13.86 14.71
CA ARG A 161 -19.50 14.22 13.33
C ARG A 161 -19.47 15.72 13.14
N PHE A 162 -18.41 16.19 12.49
CA PHE A 162 -18.20 17.62 12.26
C PHE A 162 -17.71 17.91 10.84
N LEU A 163 -18.54 18.59 10.04
CA LEU A 163 -18.27 18.94 8.66
C LEU A 163 -18.24 20.46 8.47
N ILE A 164 -17.20 20.96 7.87
CA ILE A 164 -17.05 22.36 7.47
C ILE A 164 -17.16 22.46 5.95
N LEU A 165 -18.12 23.24 5.45
CA LEU A 165 -18.30 23.50 4.04
C LEU A 165 -17.94 24.94 3.70
N HIS A 166 -16.93 25.14 2.88
CA HIS A 166 -16.52 26.49 2.48
C HIS A 166 -17.11 26.93 1.13
N SER A 167 -17.30 28.23 0.96
CA SER A 167 -18.01 28.85 -0.17
C SER A 167 -17.25 28.91 -1.50
N THR A 168 -15.97 28.50 -1.49
CA THR A 168 -15.10 28.56 -2.67
C THR A 168 -14.95 27.20 -3.31
N LEU A 169 -14.42 27.12 -4.54
CA LEU A 169 -14.02 25.85 -5.12
C LEU A 169 -12.85 25.25 -4.33
N ALA A 170 -12.86 23.96 -4.14
CA ALA A 170 -11.73 23.22 -3.59
C ALA A 170 -10.58 23.07 -4.61
N GLN A 171 -9.43 22.59 -4.16
CA GLN A 171 -8.24 22.46 -5.03
C GLN A 171 -8.43 21.37 -6.08
N GLU A 172 -9.07 20.25 -5.73
CA GLU A 172 -9.39 19.15 -6.63
C GLU A 172 -10.43 19.49 -7.69
N GLN A 173 -11.15 20.61 -7.56
CA GLN A 173 -12.20 21.01 -8.47
C GLN A 173 -11.70 21.87 -9.63
N GLY A 174 -12.14 21.57 -10.84
CA GLY A 174 -11.82 22.33 -12.04
C GLY A 174 -10.36 22.15 -12.50
N SER A 175 -9.67 23.26 -12.78
CA SER A 175 -8.27 23.21 -13.26
C SER A 175 -7.24 23.01 -12.14
N GLY A 176 -7.67 22.86 -10.88
CA GLY A 176 -6.82 22.86 -9.72
C GLY A 176 -6.16 24.23 -9.47
N SER A 177 -5.84 24.54 -8.24
CA SER A 177 -5.05 25.71 -7.90
C SER A 177 -4.39 25.52 -6.55
N SER A 178 -3.09 25.57 -6.51
CA SER A 178 -2.24 25.44 -5.32
C SER A 178 -2.47 26.54 -4.25
N ASN A 179 -3.52 27.34 -4.38
CA ASN A 179 -3.95 28.35 -3.42
C ASN A 179 -5.40 28.13 -2.96
N ARG A 180 -5.96 26.95 -3.17
CA ARG A 180 -7.28 26.52 -2.70
C ARG A 180 -7.11 25.41 -1.69
N ILE A 181 -8.03 25.34 -0.74
CA ILE A 181 -8.09 24.25 0.23
C ILE A 181 -8.42 22.97 -0.51
N TRP A 182 -7.64 21.92 -0.27
CA TRP A 182 -7.93 20.54 -0.65
C TRP A 182 -8.99 19.99 0.31
N SER A 183 -10.01 19.28 -0.20
CA SER A 183 -10.96 18.58 0.68
C SER A 183 -10.23 17.52 1.48
N HIS A 184 -10.55 17.42 2.78
CA HIS A 184 -9.83 16.51 3.68
C HIS A 184 -10.61 16.23 4.95
N PHE A 185 -10.33 15.06 5.52
CA PHE A 185 -10.51 14.74 6.92
C PHE A 185 -9.16 14.78 7.64
N THR A 186 -9.11 15.31 8.84
CA THR A 186 -7.89 15.30 9.67
C THR A 186 -8.19 15.56 11.14
N SER A 187 -7.26 15.15 12.02
CA SER A 187 -7.28 15.48 13.44
C SER A 187 -6.65 16.84 13.71
N PHE A 188 -7.12 17.54 14.73
CA PHE A 188 -6.41 18.68 15.26
C PHE A 188 -5.12 18.23 15.97
N SER A 189 -4.06 19.03 15.89
CA SER A 189 -2.81 18.76 16.61
C SER A 189 -3.00 18.77 18.15
N GLU A 190 -3.99 19.49 18.62
CA GLU A 190 -4.47 19.51 20.02
C GLU A 190 -5.98 19.63 19.98
N PRO A 191 -6.74 18.91 20.84
CA PRO A 191 -8.18 19.04 20.94
C PRO A 191 -8.61 20.48 21.18
N ILE A 192 -9.74 20.88 20.60
CA ILE A 192 -10.29 22.22 20.79
C ILE A 192 -11.49 22.14 21.71
N GLU A 193 -11.32 22.63 22.92
CA GLU A 193 -12.36 22.65 23.93
C GLU A 193 -13.47 23.63 23.63
N LYS A 194 -14.73 23.19 23.77
CA LYS A 194 -15.93 24.01 23.61
C LYS A 194 -17.00 23.65 24.65
N GLY A 195 -17.04 24.38 25.75
CA GLY A 195 -17.90 24.04 26.90
C GLY A 195 -17.48 22.75 27.56
N ASP A 196 -18.37 21.76 27.60
CA ASP A 196 -18.12 20.44 28.20
C ASP A 196 -17.64 19.42 27.11
N PHE A 197 -17.45 19.85 25.85
CA PHE A 197 -17.09 19.01 24.72
C PHE A 197 -15.75 19.41 24.12
N SER A 198 -15.11 18.45 23.43
CA SER A 198 -13.91 18.68 22.63
C SER A 198 -14.14 18.32 21.16
N PHE A 199 -13.41 19.01 20.27
CA PHE A 199 -13.29 18.67 18.87
C PHE A 199 -11.87 18.15 18.65
N GLU A 200 -11.74 16.88 18.30
CA GLU A 200 -10.45 16.24 18.07
C GLU A 200 -10.13 16.13 16.57
N HIS A 201 -11.14 16.07 15.74
CA HIS A 201 -11.03 15.96 14.27
C HIS A 201 -12.13 16.77 13.57
N TYR A 202 -11.97 16.94 12.27
CA TYR A 202 -12.94 17.60 11.43
C TYR A 202 -12.82 17.16 9.97
N THR A 203 -13.90 17.29 9.22
CA THR A 203 -13.94 17.23 7.76
C THR A 203 -14.09 18.63 7.19
N MET A 204 -13.36 18.96 6.13
CA MET A 204 -13.50 20.20 5.40
C MET A 204 -13.58 19.95 3.90
N SER A 205 -14.63 20.52 3.26
CA SER A 205 -14.82 20.39 1.82
C SER A 205 -15.49 21.65 1.23
N SER A 206 -15.58 21.70 -0.09
CA SER A 206 -16.30 22.76 -0.79
C SER A 206 -17.80 22.50 -0.81
N MET A 207 -18.60 23.51 -0.54
CA MET A 207 -20.06 23.47 -0.74
C MET A 207 -20.49 23.65 -2.21
N ARG A 208 -19.54 23.90 -3.10
CA ARG A 208 -19.85 24.13 -4.50
C ARG A 208 -19.99 22.81 -5.22
N HIS A 209 -21.26 22.53 -5.60
CA HIS A 209 -21.59 21.42 -6.46
C HIS A 209 -21.19 21.78 -7.90
N GLY A 210 -20.73 20.85 -8.58
CA GLY A 210 -20.29 20.87 -9.95
C GLY A 210 -19.58 19.57 -10.17
N GLU A 211 -18.84 19.42 -11.21
CA GLU A 211 -18.01 18.26 -11.38
C GLU A 211 -17.29 17.92 -10.06
N ASN A 212 -17.53 16.74 -9.52
CA ASN A 212 -16.90 16.14 -8.32
C ASN A 212 -17.34 16.70 -6.94
N GLY A 213 -18.52 17.32 -6.84
CA GLY A 213 -18.95 17.96 -5.59
C GLY A 213 -19.36 16.98 -4.49
N PHE A 214 -20.51 16.30 -4.64
CA PHE A 214 -21.05 15.44 -3.57
C PHE A 214 -20.21 14.21 -3.29
N GLY A 215 -19.69 13.55 -4.32
CA GLY A 215 -18.84 12.37 -4.14
C GLY A 215 -17.64 12.67 -3.25
N THR A 216 -17.00 13.82 -3.39
CA THR A 216 -15.90 14.26 -2.53
C THR A 216 -16.38 14.52 -1.09
N ILE A 217 -17.53 15.19 -0.90
CA ILE A 217 -18.06 15.41 0.46
C ILE A 217 -18.34 14.08 1.16
N LEU A 218 -18.99 13.13 0.47
CA LEU A 218 -19.27 11.82 1.04
C LEU A 218 -17.99 11.03 1.33
N HIS A 219 -16.98 11.08 0.45
CA HIS A 219 -15.67 10.48 0.67
C HIS A 219 -15.06 10.99 1.99
N GLU A 220 -15.01 12.31 2.17
CA GLU A 220 -14.47 12.90 3.39
C GLU A 220 -15.33 12.59 4.63
N MET A 221 -16.65 12.45 4.48
CA MET A 221 -17.52 12.00 5.57
C MET A 221 -17.23 10.55 5.97
N MET A 222 -16.92 9.68 5.00
CA MET A 222 -16.59 8.27 5.26
C MET A 222 -15.37 8.12 6.17
N HIS A 223 -14.39 9.03 6.08
CA HIS A 223 -13.23 9.03 6.97
C HIS A 223 -13.61 9.21 8.44
N GLN A 224 -14.65 9.97 8.76
CA GLN A 224 -15.12 10.11 10.16
C GLN A 224 -15.75 8.83 10.72
N PHE A 225 -16.12 7.88 9.89
CA PHE A 225 -16.53 6.55 10.30
C PHE A 225 -15.35 5.57 10.45
N GLY A 226 -14.17 5.97 10.01
CA GLY A 226 -12.97 5.14 10.04
C GLY A 226 -12.59 4.50 8.69
N ALA A 227 -13.18 4.93 7.58
CA ALA A 227 -12.76 4.48 6.26
C ALA A 227 -11.35 4.98 5.91
N TYR A 228 -10.58 4.14 5.22
CA TYR A 228 -9.25 4.47 4.73
C TYR A 228 -9.29 4.87 3.26
N ASP A 229 -8.35 5.72 2.86
CA ASP A 229 -8.08 5.92 1.45
C ASP A 229 -7.55 4.62 0.82
N LEU A 230 -8.13 4.24 -0.31
CA LEU A 230 -7.78 3.03 -1.05
C LEU A 230 -6.94 3.32 -2.30
N TYR A 231 -6.24 4.45 -2.30
CA TYR A 231 -5.28 4.90 -3.30
C TYR A 231 -4.01 5.41 -2.61
N PRO A 232 -2.85 5.54 -3.28
CA PRO A 232 -1.64 6.09 -2.69
C PRO A 232 -1.80 7.56 -2.30
N VAL A 233 -2.04 7.85 -1.00
CA VAL A 233 -2.36 9.20 -0.49
C VAL A 233 -1.15 10.07 -0.20
N HIS A 234 -0.06 9.46 0.23
CA HIS A 234 1.13 10.19 0.59
C HIS A 234 2.13 10.11 -0.56
N ASP A 235 2.63 11.27 -0.97
CA ASP A 235 3.73 11.36 -1.93
C ASP A 235 5.03 10.91 -1.24
N SER A 236 5.09 9.61 -0.95
CA SER A 236 6.25 8.96 -0.33
C SER A 236 7.39 8.71 -1.32
N GLY A 237 7.36 9.42 -2.46
CA GLY A 237 8.24 9.19 -3.59
C GLY A 237 7.72 8.16 -4.59
N TYR A 238 6.47 7.69 -4.42
CA TYR A 238 5.80 6.86 -5.40
C TYR A 238 5.54 7.69 -6.67
N SER A 239 6.18 7.32 -7.77
CA SER A 239 6.04 7.99 -9.08
C SER A 239 5.07 7.27 -10.01
N GLY A 240 4.46 6.18 -9.55
CA GLY A 240 3.58 5.32 -10.33
C GLY A 240 2.22 5.96 -10.66
N SER A 241 1.59 5.42 -11.68
CA SER A 241 0.24 5.78 -12.12
C SER A 241 -0.87 4.98 -11.39
N TRP A 242 -0.50 4.10 -10.49
CA TRP A 242 -1.45 3.26 -9.74
C TRP A 242 -2.41 4.10 -8.89
N LYS A 243 -3.70 3.76 -8.95
CA LYS A 243 -4.80 4.46 -8.30
C LYS A 243 -5.50 3.60 -7.21
N GLY A 244 -4.81 2.59 -6.68
CA GLY A 244 -5.44 1.65 -5.77
C GLY A 244 -6.52 0.86 -6.49
N ILE A 245 -7.69 0.73 -5.86
CA ILE A 245 -8.84 0.04 -6.47
C ILE A 245 -9.68 0.93 -7.42
N GLY A 246 -9.20 2.13 -7.72
CA GLY A 246 -9.74 3.00 -8.77
C GLY A 246 -11.22 3.32 -8.62
N VAL A 247 -11.99 3.10 -9.70
CA VAL A 247 -13.40 3.52 -9.80
C VAL A 247 -14.39 2.64 -9.01
N TRP A 248 -13.92 1.55 -8.39
CA TRP A 248 -14.78 0.56 -7.75
C TRP A 248 -15.27 0.95 -6.35
N ASP A 249 -14.61 1.91 -5.69
CA ASP A 249 -14.96 2.36 -4.34
C ASP A 249 -14.91 3.89 -4.22
N ILE A 250 -15.82 4.44 -3.42
CA ILE A 250 -15.82 5.86 -3.10
C ILE A 250 -14.52 6.31 -2.41
N MET A 251 -13.85 5.42 -1.68
CA MET A 251 -12.57 5.70 -1.00
C MET A 251 -11.35 5.65 -1.94
N ALA A 252 -11.60 5.55 -3.25
CA ALA A 252 -10.61 5.70 -4.31
C ALA A 252 -11.15 6.63 -5.41
N SER A 253 -10.81 6.41 -6.68
CA SER A 253 -11.30 7.27 -7.79
C SER A 253 -12.83 7.20 -7.98
N GLY A 254 -13.50 6.23 -7.35
CA GLY A 254 -14.95 6.06 -7.43
C GLY A 254 -15.76 7.23 -6.88
N ASN A 255 -15.16 8.09 -6.04
CA ASN A 255 -15.80 9.33 -5.59
C ASN A 255 -16.11 10.30 -6.76
N TRP A 256 -15.41 10.17 -7.87
CA TRP A 256 -15.58 11.03 -9.04
C TRP A 256 -16.44 10.42 -10.14
N ASN A 257 -17.00 9.24 -9.92
CA ASN A 257 -17.89 8.62 -10.88
C ASN A 257 -19.09 9.51 -11.18
N GLY A 258 -19.49 9.55 -12.45
CA GLY A 258 -20.57 10.43 -12.90
C GLY A 258 -20.30 11.94 -12.70
N GLY A 259 -19.02 12.34 -12.63
CA GLY A 259 -18.64 13.71 -12.29
C GLY A 259 -18.90 14.06 -10.82
N GLY A 260 -18.90 13.05 -9.92
CA GLY A 260 -19.19 13.17 -8.50
C GLY A 260 -20.67 13.13 -8.14
N ASP A 261 -21.56 13.00 -9.13
CA ASP A 261 -23.00 12.91 -8.90
C ASP A 261 -23.47 11.48 -8.58
N THR A 262 -22.74 10.49 -9.05
CA THR A 262 -22.98 9.07 -8.80
C THR A 262 -21.70 8.38 -8.34
N PRO A 263 -21.16 8.75 -7.15
CA PRO A 263 -19.98 8.10 -6.61
C PRO A 263 -20.26 6.62 -6.38
N ALA A 264 -19.26 5.77 -6.61
CA ALA A 264 -19.39 4.34 -6.39
C ALA A 264 -19.85 4.03 -4.97
N LEU A 265 -20.65 3.00 -4.80
CA LEU A 265 -20.94 2.47 -3.47
C LEU A 265 -19.64 1.93 -2.86
N PRO A 266 -19.50 2.01 -1.52
CA PRO A 266 -18.33 1.47 -0.83
C PRO A 266 -18.31 -0.06 -0.97
N THR A 267 -17.12 -0.60 -1.18
CA THR A 267 -16.91 -2.06 -1.25
C THR A 267 -17.06 -2.73 0.13
N GLY A 268 -17.08 -4.06 0.15
CA GLY A 268 -17.15 -4.84 1.38
C GLY A 268 -16.08 -4.44 2.41
N PRO A 269 -14.79 -4.37 2.05
CA PRO A 269 -13.73 -3.91 2.95
C PRO A 269 -13.98 -2.52 3.55
N THR A 270 -14.37 -1.55 2.75
CA THR A 270 -14.71 -0.20 3.24
C THR A 270 -15.87 -0.22 4.22
N MET A 271 -16.93 -0.98 3.92
CA MET A 271 -18.08 -1.10 4.83
C MET A 271 -17.72 -1.78 6.14
N ALA A 272 -16.87 -2.81 6.10
CA ALA A 272 -16.36 -3.46 7.31
C ALA A 272 -15.48 -2.50 8.14
N ALA A 273 -14.62 -1.70 7.50
CA ALA A 273 -13.78 -0.71 8.17
C ALA A 273 -14.60 0.35 8.92
N ILE A 274 -15.73 0.78 8.37
CA ILE A 274 -16.63 1.74 9.04
C ILE A 274 -17.59 1.09 10.05
N GLY A 275 -17.46 -0.21 10.29
CA GLY A 275 -18.25 -0.93 11.30
C GLY A 275 -19.64 -1.36 10.85
N HIS A 276 -19.94 -1.34 9.54
CA HIS A 276 -21.23 -1.84 9.02
C HIS A 276 -21.12 -3.32 8.66
N ASP A 277 -21.71 -4.19 9.51
CA ASP A 277 -21.54 -5.65 9.46
C ASP A 277 -22.67 -6.36 8.69
N ALA A 278 -22.94 -5.95 7.44
CA ALA A 278 -23.80 -6.70 6.52
C ALA A 278 -22.95 -7.62 5.60
N THR A 279 -21.99 -8.32 6.20
CA THR A 279 -21.05 -9.20 5.48
C THR A 279 -21.39 -10.66 5.76
N ARG A 280 -21.51 -11.46 4.70
CA ARG A 280 -21.63 -12.90 4.80
C ARG A 280 -20.27 -13.54 4.74
N GLU A 281 -19.76 -13.95 5.89
CA GLU A 281 -18.55 -14.76 5.94
C GLU A 281 -18.85 -16.20 5.58
N ILE A 282 -18.08 -16.74 4.63
CA ILE A 282 -18.21 -18.11 4.14
C ILE A 282 -17.02 -18.92 4.63
N VAL A 283 -17.33 -19.95 5.40
CA VAL A 283 -16.40 -21.04 5.69
C VAL A 283 -16.68 -22.16 4.68
N LEU A 284 -15.69 -22.45 3.84
CA LEU A 284 -15.84 -23.48 2.82
C LEU A 284 -15.67 -24.87 3.46
N GLU A 285 -16.76 -25.62 3.50
CA GLU A 285 -16.80 -27.00 3.97
C GLU A 285 -17.20 -27.93 2.82
N TRP A 286 -16.49 -29.05 2.71
CA TRP A 286 -16.70 -30.02 1.66
C TRP A 286 -17.46 -31.23 2.20
N PRO A 287 -18.68 -31.52 1.69
CA PRO A 287 -19.54 -32.56 2.25
C PRO A 287 -19.01 -33.96 1.89
N SER A 288 -18.30 -34.61 2.83
CA SER A 288 -17.70 -35.93 2.66
C SER A 288 -18.70 -37.05 2.30
N ASP A 289 -19.96 -36.87 2.66
CA ASP A 289 -21.04 -37.86 2.47
C ASP A 289 -21.92 -37.61 1.22
N SER A 290 -21.53 -36.58 0.42
CA SER A 290 -22.26 -36.22 -0.80
C SER A 290 -21.86 -37.10 -1.98
N PRO A 291 -22.79 -37.42 -2.92
CA PRO A 291 -22.39 -37.99 -4.21
C PRO A 291 -21.52 -37.08 -5.06
N SER A 292 -21.43 -35.81 -4.69
CA SER A 292 -20.53 -34.79 -5.28
C SER A 292 -19.70 -34.11 -4.18
N PRO A 293 -18.75 -34.82 -3.57
CA PRO A 293 -18.01 -34.28 -2.40
C PRO A 293 -17.13 -33.07 -2.74
N CYS A 294 -16.85 -32.82 -4.01
CA CYS A 294 -16.04 -31.72 -4.50
C CYS A 294 -16.85 -30.45 -4.79
N ILE A 295 -18.14 -30.50 -4.70
CA ILE A 295 -19.02 -29.33 -4.85
C ILE A 295 -19.36 -28.82 -3.45
N GLY A 296 -18.99 -27.62 -3.16
CA GLY A 296 -19.26 -26.93 -1.91
C GLY A 296 -20.59 -26.16 -1.97
N PRO A 297 -20.73 -25.10 -1.17
CA PRO A 297 -21.94 -24.31 -1.17
C PRO A 297 -22.17 -23.62 -2.52
N THR A 298 -23.44 -23.54 -2.93
CA THR A 298 -23.89 -22.67 -4.02
C THR A 298 -24.62 -21.48 -3.41
N ILE A 299 -24.18 -20.27 -3.70
CA ILE A 299 -24.63 -19.04 -3.05
C ILE A 299 -25.19 -18.12 -4.12
N SER A 300 -26.45 -17.65 -3.94
CA SER A 300 -26.98 -16.59 -4.80
C SER A 300 -26.28 -15.28 -4.53
N ILE A 301 -26.02 -14.53 -5.59
CA ILE A 301 -25.44 -13.19 -5.52
C ILE A 301 -26.36 -12.20 -6.22
N ASP A 302 -26.81 -11.21 -5.46
CA ASP A 302 -27.66 -10.13 -5.94
C ASP A 302 -26.84 -8.82 -6.02
N SER A 303 -27.34 -7.85 -6.75
CA SER A 303 -26.66 -6.57 -6.92
C SER A 303 -26.52 -5.83 -5.61
N ARG A 304 -25.37 -5.17 -5.41
CA ARG A 304 -25.14 -4.25 -4.28
C ARG A 304 -26.19 -3.13 -4.21
N THR A 305 -26.73 -2.70 -5.34
CA THR A 305 -27.77 -1.68 -5.41
C THR A 305 -29.17 -2.20 -5.12
N GLU A 306 -29.33 -3.55 -4.96
CA GLU A 306 -30.56 -4.24 -4.68
C GLU A 306 -30.48 -5.06 -3.37
N GLU A 307 -29.81 -4.51 -2.35
CA GLU A 307 -29.58 -5.15 -1.04
C GLU A 307 -28.72 -6.44 -1.12
N GLY A 308 -27.90 -6.57 -2.17
CA GLY A 308 -27.00 -7.73 -2.34
C GLY A 308 -25.96 -7.84 -1.24
N GLU A 309 -25.75 -9.07 -0.77
CA GLU A 309 -24.75 -9.38 0.27
C GLU A 309 -23.32 -9.15 -0.24
N ARG A 310 -22.43 -8.78 0.69
CA ARG A 310 -20.98 -8.82 0.52
C ARG A 310 -20.48 -10.13 1.07
N ILE A 311 -19.80 -10.90 0.24
CA ILE A 311 -19.30 -12.23 0.61
C ILE A 311 -17.81 -12.07 0.94
N ARG A 312 -17.38 -12.67 2.06
CA ARG A 312 -15.99 -12.69 2.49
C ARG A 312 -15.54 -14.12 2.77
N ILE A 313 -14.34 -14.46 2.29
CA ILE A 313 -13.72 -15.77 2.49
C ILE A 313 -12.31 -15.55 3.02
N GLN A 314 -12.01 -16.10 4.19
CA GLN A 314 -10.65 -16.07 4.71
C GLN A 314 -9.74 -17.03 3.94
N ILE A 315 -8.58 -16.59 3.50
CA ILE A 315 -7.59 -17.39 2.78
C ILE A 315 -6.29 -17.59 3.56
N SER A 316 -5.92 -16.63 4.40
CA SER A 316 -4.81 -16.74 5.35
C SER A 316 -5.18 -16.11 6.70
N GLN A 317 -4.22 -15.98 7.62
CA GLN A 317 -4.48 -15.37 8.93
C GLN A 317 -4.98 -13.93 8.79
N ASP A 318 -4.41 -13.16 7.86
CA ASP A 318 -4.63 -11.72 7.72
C ASP A 318 -5.22 -11.35 6.35
N GLU A 319 -5.59 -12.33 5.49
CA GLU A 319 -6.05 -12.07 4.14
C GLU A 319 -7.42 -12.67 3.85
N TYR A 320 -8.21 -11.91 3.09
CA TYR A 320 -9.57 -12.24 2.73
C TYR A 320 -9.84 -11.97 1.25
N VAL A 321 -10.61 -12.86 0.64
CA VAL A 321 -11.25 -12.62 -0.67
C VAL A 321 -12.64 -12.09 -0.46
N TRP A 322 -12.94 -10.95 -1.07
CA TRP A 322 -14.26 -10.35 -1.07
C TRP A 322 -14.90 -10.51 -2.44
N ILE A 323 -16.19 -10.80 -2.46
CA ILE A 323 -16.95 -11.03 -3.67
C ILE A 323 -18.27 -10.27 -3.57
N GLU A 324 -18.54 -9.43 -4.56
CA GLU A 324 -19.78 -8.67 -4.64
C GLU A 324 -20.22 -8.45 -6.09
N LYS A 325 -21.52 -8.48 -6.35
CA LYS A 325 -22.06 -8.19 -7.67
C LYS A 325 -22.34 -6.71 -7.82
N ARG A 326 -21.76 -6.11 -8.85
CA ARG A 326 -21.96 -4.69 -9.21
C ARG A 326 -22.84 -4.59 -10.46
N THR A 327 -23.72 -3.60 -10.48
CA THR A 327 -24.58 -3.29 -11.63
C THR A 327 -24.65 -1.79 -11.84
N GLN A 328 -24.87 -1.36 -13.09
CA GLN A 328 -24.92 0.06 -13.44
C GLN A 328 -26.28 0.68 -13.06
N ASN A 329 -26.63 0.61 -11.78
CA ASN A 329 -27.87 1.16 -11.22
C ASN A 329 -27.58 2.05 -10.01
N GLY A 330 -28.48 2.99 -9.70
CA GLY A 330 -28.36 3.86 -8.54
C GLY A 330 -27.04 4.64 -8.53
N TYR A 331 -26.33 4.61 -7.44
CA TYR A 331 -25.00 5.24 -7.33
C TYR A 331 -23.92 4.53 -8.14
N ASP A 332 -24.05 3.23 -8.38
CA ASP A 332 -23.15 2.49 -9.26
C ASP A 332 -23.44 2.69 -10.78
N ALA A 333 -24.37 3.57 -11.14
CA ALA A 333 -24.76 3.80 -12.54
C ALA A 333 -23.60 4.24 -13.45
N SER A 334 -22.57 4.83 -12.90
CA SER A 334 -21.38 5.30 -13.64
C SER A 334 -20.18 4.36 -13.55
N LEU A 335 -20.34 3.16 -13.02
CA LEU A 335 -19.32 2.13 -13.09
C LEU A 335 -19.02 1.75 -14.57
N PRO A 336 -17.81 1.26 -14.89
CA PRO A 336 -17.45 0.92 -16.26
C PRO A 336 -18.19 -0.29 -16.82
N GLY A 337 -18.79 -1.14 -15.96
CA GLY A 337 -19.53 -2.33 -16.37
C GLY A 337 -20.33 -2.96 -15.24
N GLU A 338 -20.96 -4.10 -15.56
CA GLU A 338 -21.71 -4.95 -14.64
C GLU A 338 -21.08 -6.33 -14.54
N GLY A 339 -21.05 -6.92 -13.35
CA GLY A 339 -20.47 -8.23 -13.12
C GLY A 339 -20.15 -8.48 -11.65
N VAL A 340 -19.37 -9.51 -11.39
CA VAL A 340 -18.88 -9.84 -10.06
C VAL A 340 -17.50 -9.21 -9.88
N LEU A 341 -17.38 -8.32 -8.91
CA LEU A 341 -16.13 -7.74 -8.46
C LEU A 341 -15.52 -8.67 -7.41
N VAL A 342 -14.27 -9.05 -7.60
CA VAL A 342 -13.48 -9.84 -6.66
C VAL A 342 -12.32 -9.01 -6.17
N LEU A 343 -12.18 -8.92 -4.84
CA LEU A 343 -11.13 -8.14 -4.20
C LEU A 343 -10.30 -9.03 -3.29
N LEU A 344 -9.02 -8.74 -3.17
CA LEU A 344 -8.12 -9.34 -2.18
C LEU A 344 -7.72 -8.27 -1.18
N GLU A 345 -7.97 -8.55 0.10
CA GLU A 345 -7.64 -7.68 1.23
C GLU A 345 -6.56 -8.32 2.09
N ASP A 346 -5.51 -7.56 2.44
CA ASP A 346 -4.43 -7.96 3.34
C ASP A 346 -4.33 -6.99 4.53
N PHE A 347 -4.80 -7.42 5.70
CA PHE A 347 -4.73 -6.64 6.93
C PHE A 347 -3.31 -6.42 7.47
N ALA A 348 -2.32 -7.19 7.00
CA ALA A 348 -0.93 -7.00 7.37
C ALA A 348 -0.23 -5.94 6.50
N ALA A 349 -0.89 -5.45 5.43
CA ALA A 349 -0.37 -4.42 4.55
C ALA A 349 -0.86 -3.02 4.97
N GLY A 350 -0.06 -2.01 4.64
CA GLY A 350 -0.39 -0.62 4.88
C GLY A 350 -0.13 -0.14 6.30
N ASP A 351 -0.49 1.12 6.55
CA ASP A 351 -0.38 1.79 7.85
C ASP A 351 -1.68 2.53 8.15
N SER A 352 -2.55 1.88 8.94
CA SER A 352 -3.86 2.42 9.30
C SER A 352 -3.77 3.67 10.17
N ALA A 353 -2.73 3.80 10.99
CA ALA A 353 -2.56 4.96 11.89
C ALA A 353 -2.30 6.27 11.11
N HIS A 354 -1.80 6.17 9.89
CA HIS A 354 -1.53 7.33 9.04
C HIS A 354 -2.42 7.38 7.78
N ASN A 355 -3.48 6.58 7.71
CA ASN A 355 -4.34 6.44 6.52
C ASN A 355 -3.51 6.13 5.24
N ALA A 356 -2.48 5.31 5.39
CA ALA A 356 -1.56 4.96 4.32
C ALA A 356 -1.68 3.46 3.96
N MET A 357 -2.88 3.05 3.59
CA MET A 357 -3.20 1.64 3.35
C MET A 357 -2.68 1.17 2.00
N ASN A 358 -3.11 1.76 0.90
CA ASN A 358 -2.72 1.38 -0.46
C ASN A 358 -1.55 2.24 -0.98
N ILE A 359 -0.42 2.25 -0.29
CA ILE A 359 0.78 2.98 -0.70
C ILE A 359 1.85 2.11 -1.37
N ASP A 360 1.80 0.80 -1.17
CA ASP A 360 2.73 -0.16 -1.77
C ASP A 360 1.99 -1.05 -2.78
N GLN A 361 2.22 -0.79 -4.07
CA GLN A 361 1.63 -1.54 -5.18
C GLN A 361 2.01 -3.03 -5.18
N ARG A 362 3.16 -3.39 -4.61
CA ARG A 362 3.63 -4.79 -4.53
C ARG A 362 2.93 -5.60 -3.45
N ARG A 363 2.49 -4.92 -2.41
CA ARG A 363 1.73 -5.48 -1.31
C ARG A 363 0.58 -4.55 -0.94
N PRO A 364 -0.43 -4.44 -1.82
CA PRO A 364 -1.58 -3.57 -1.55
C PRO A 364 -2.40 -4.11 -0.38
N TYR A 365 -2.93 -3.21 0.42
CA TYR A 365 -3.94 -3.56 1.41
C TYR A 365 -5.20 -4.11 0.74
N LEU A 366 -5.61 -3.49 -0.37
CA LEU A 366 -6.77 -3.91 -1.14
C LEU A 366 -6.47 -3.80 -2.63
N GLN A 367 -6.70 -4.89 -3.37
CA GLN A 367 -6.54 -4.94 -4.82
C GLN A 367 -7.72 -5.63 -5.50
N THR A 368 -7.98 -5.24 -6.74
CA THR A 368 -8.93 -5.92 -7.61
C THR A 368 -8.27 -7.15 -8.22
N ILE A 369 -8.96 -8.29 -8.16
CA ILE A 369 -8.62 -9.48 -8.94
C ILE A 369 -9.34 -9.34 -10.27
N GLU A 370 -8.60 -8.95 -11.31
CA GLU A 370 -9.15 -8.63 -12.63
C GLU A 370 -9.53 -9.91 -13.39
N ALA A 371 -10.77 -9.98 -13.89
CA ALA A 371 -11.29 -11.17 -14.56
C ALA A 371 -10.60 -11.46 -15.89
N ASP A 372 -10.01 -10.47 -16.54
CA ASP A 372 -9.21 -10.65 -17.75
C ASP A 372 -7.76 -11.08 -17.51
N GLY A 373 -7.30 -11.05 -16.24
CA GLY A 373 -5.97 -11.48 -15.80
C GLY A 373 -4.84 -10.56 -16.19
N ASN A 374 -5.13 -9.39 -16.76
CA ASN A 374 -4.11 -8.47 -17.26
C ASN A 374 -3.42 -7.67 -16.15
N GLN A 375 -4.02 -7.54 -14.96
CA GLN A 375 -3.53 -6.73 -13.84
C GLN A 375 -3.24 -5.27 -14.24
N GLU A 376 -4.01 -4.72 -15.18
CA GLU A 376 -3.78 -3.37 -15.68
C GLU A 376 -4.07 -2.29 -14.64
N GLN A 377 -5.05 -2.52 -13.78
CA GLN A 377 -5.34 -1.62 -12.67
C GLN A 377 -4.19 -1.63 -11.66
N LEU A 378 -3.72 -2.82 -11.26
CA LEU A 378 -2.59 -2.96 -10.34
C LEU A 378 -1.32 -2.29 -10.90
N ARG A 379 -1.06 -2.40 -12.21
CA ARG A 379 0.06 -1.74 -12.89
C ARG A 379 -0.15 -0.25 -13.15
N GLY A 380 -1.30 0.31 -12.80
CA GLY A 380 -1.63 1.71 -13.04
C GLY A 380 -1.82 2.08 -14.52
N VAL A 381 -2.19 1.11 -15.36
CA VAL A 381 -2.50 1.33 -16.78
C VAL A 381 -3.89 1.92 -16.95
N ASN A 382 -4.84 1.50 -16.10
CA ASN A 382 -6.19 2.04 -16.04
C ASN A 382 -6.66 2.18 -14.58
N ASP A 383 -7.82 2.79 -14.37
CA ASP A 383 -8.43 2.99 -13.05
C ASP A 383 -9.61 2.02 -12.79
N GLY A 384 -9.71 0.95 -13.56
CA GLY A 384 -10.82 -0.02 -13.55
C GLY A 384 -11.63 0.04 -14.84
N VAL A 385 -11.89 -1.13 -15.44
CA VAL A 385 -12.61 -1.28 -16.71
C VAL A 385 -13.61 -2.43 -16.63
N ALA A 386 -14.54 -2.50 -17.59
CA ALA A 386 -15.60 -3.53 -17.57
C ALA A 386 -15.07 -4.97 -17.62
N SER A 387 -13.89 -5.19 -18.22
CA SER A 387 -13.26 -6.52 -18.29
C SER A 387 -12.70 -7.03 -16.97
N ASP A 388 -12.59 -6.18 -15.95
CA ASP A 388 -12.14 -6.59 -14.62
C ASP A 388 -13.23 -7.40 -13.88
N LEU A 389 -14.46 -7.32 -14.34
CA LEU A 389 -15.61 -7.95 -13.71
C LEU A 389 -15.86 -9.35 -14.28
N PHE A 390 -15.98 -10.31 -13.39
CA PHE A 390 -16.30 -11.69 -13.75
C PHE A 390 -17.74 -11.84 -14.22
N GLN A 391 -17.96 -12.71 -15.21
CA GLN A 391 -19.24 -12.97 -15.85
C GLN A 391 -19.68 -14.44 -15.65
N PRO A 392 -20.95 -14.79 -15.90
CA PRO A 392 -21.37 -16.17 -15.88
C PRO A 392 -20.52 -17.05 -16.80
N GLY A 393 -20.00 -18.14 -16.23
CA GLY A 393 -19.08 -19.07 -16.87
C GLY A 393 -17.61 -18.83 -16.49
N ASP A 394 -17.26 -17.71 -15.87
CA ASP A 394 -15.92 -17.46 -15.38
C ASP A 394 -15.63 -18.22 -14.08
N GLU A 395 -14.34 -18.52 -13.87
CA GLU A 395 -13.82 -19.21 -12.70
C GLU A 395 -12.68 -18.39 -12.08
N PHE A 396 -12.56 -18.44 -10.77
CA PHE A 396 -11.45 -17.84 -10.01
C PHE A 396 -11.16 -18.64 -8.74
N GLY A 397 -9.92 -18.55 -8.26
CA GLY A 397 -9.44 -19.29 -7.10
C GLY A 397 -8.25 -20.16 -7.45
N GLU A 398 -8.32 -21.47 -7.28
CA GLU A 398 -7.30 -22.41 -7.75
C GLU A 398 -7.41 -22.76 -9.24
N ARG A 399 -8.47 -22.28 -9.90
CA ARG A 399 -8.72 -22.39 -11.35
C ARG A 399 -9.20 -21.07 -11.92
N GLY A 400 -9.09 -20.91 -13.24
CA GLY A 400 -9.44 -19.68 -13.92
C GLY A 400 -8.45 -18.57 -13.61
N ILE A 401 -8.91 -17.50 -13.02
CA ILE A 401 -8.03 -16.45 -12.50
C ILE A 401 -7.55 -16.89 -11.11
N LEU A 402 -6.24 -17.07 -10.98
CA LEU A 402 -5.65 -17.60 -9.76
C LEU A 402 -5.67 -16.59 -8.63
N ILE A 403 -6.02 -17.06 -7.43
CA ILE A 403 -5.93 -16.27 -6.21
C ILE A 403 -4.85 -16.90 -5.32
N ARG A 404 -3.88 -16.09 -4.94
CA ARG A 404 -2.82 -16.46 -4.01
C ARG A 404 -2.78 -15.47 -2.86
N ASP A 405 -2.37 -15.97 -1.70
CA ASP A 405 -1.98 -15.08 -0.60
C ASP A 405 -0.64 -14.39 -0.88
N HIS A 406 -0.21 -13.51 0.01
CA HIS A 406 1.07 -12.80 -0.13
C HIS A 406 2.31 -13.70 -0.02
N ASP A 407 2.17 -14.88 0.59
CA ASP A 407 3.23 -15.90 0.62
C ASP A 407 3.28 -16.72 -0.68
N GLY A 408 2.39 -16.41 -1.64
CA GLY A 408 2.27 -17.08 -2.94
C GLY A 408 1.54 -18.41 -2.87
N ILE A 409 0.89 -18.72 -1.74
CA ILE A 409 0.14 -19.97 -1.56
C ILE A 409 -1.20 -19.85 -2.28
N LEU A 410 -1.44 -20.76 -3.21
CA LEU A 410 -2.71 -20.84 -3.94
C LEU A 410 -3.83 -21.28 -2.99
N VAL A 411 -4.99 -20.64 -3.10
CA VAL A 411 -6.19 -21.08 -2.37
C VAL A 411 -6.55 -22.51 -2.77
N SER A 412 -7.18 -23.26 -1.87
CA SER A 412 -7.55 -24.67 -2.10
C SER A 412 -8.98 -24.86 -2.61
N TRP A 413 -9.51 -23.85 -3.26
CA TRP A 413 -10.86 -23.81 -3.80
C TRP A 413 -10.92 -22.96 -5.07
N TYR A 414 -11.92 -23.21 -5.91
CA TYR A 414 -12.29 -22.26 -6.95
C TYR A 414 -13.80 -22.02 -6.92
N ALA A 415 -14.20 -20.85 -7.38
CA ALA A 415 -15.60 -20.49 -7.57
C ALA A 415 -15.89 -20.38 -9.06
N ARG A 416 -17.07 -20.88 -9.46
CA ARG A 416 -17.65 -20.70 -10.78
C ARG A 416 -18.88 -19.84 -10.68
N ILE A 417 -19.01 -18.86 -11.56
CA ILE A 417 -20.22 -18.05 -11.65
C ILE A 417 -21.20 -18.76 -12.59
N ILE A 418 -22.39 -19.06 -12.09
CA ILE A 418 -23.46 -19.67 -12.87
C ILE A 418 -24.69 -18.76 -12.94
N GLU A 419 -25.30 -18.71 -14.11
CA GLU A 419 -26.57 -18.02 -14.30
C GLU A 419 -27.70 -19.05 -14.49
N ASN A 420 -28.76 -18.91 -13.69
CA ASN A 420 -29.95 -19.72 -13.83
C ASN A 420 -31.18 -18.81 -13.78
N GLN A 421 -31.92 -18.74 -14.88
CA GLN A 421 -33.17 -17.96 -15.03
C GLN A 421 -32.98 -16.45 -14.71
N GLY A 422 -31.81 -15.88 -14.99
CA GLY A 422 -31.47 -14.48 -14.74
C GLY A 422 -30.93 -14.22 -13.33
N GLN A 423 -30.88 -15.21 -12.46
CA GLN A 423 -30.22 -15.10 -11.16
C GLN A 423 -28.81 -15.69 -11.22
N TRP A 424 -27.88 -15.03 -10.57
CA TRP A 424 -26.48 -15.44 -10.54
C TRP A 424 -26.15 -16.15 -9.23
N PHE A 425 -25.27 -17.13 -9.33
CA PHE A 425 -24.81 -17.93 -8.20
C PHE A 425 -23.29 -18.11 -8.27
N LEU A 426 -22.66 -18.19 -7.11
CA LEU A 426 -21.32 -18.71 -6.92
C LEU A 426 -21.41 -20.17 -6.53
N GLU A 427 -20.85 -21.05 -7.31
CA GLU A 427 -20.70 -22.47 -6.99
C GLU A 427 -19.23 -22.72 -6.64
N PHE A 428 -18.96 -23.12 -5.38
CA PHE A 428 -17.63 -23.40 -4.91
C PHE A 428 -17.26 -24.87 -5.12
N HIS A 429 -16.00 -25.08 -5.48
CA HIS A 429 -15.43 -26.40 -5.74
C HIS A 429 -14.08 -26.54 -5.02
N SER A 430 -13.67 -27.79 -4.80
CA SER A 430 -12.33 -28.12 -4.32
C SER A 430 -11.72 -29.22 -5.16
N THR A 431 -10.45 -29.08 -5.50
CA THR A 431 -9.68 -30.13 -6.16
C THR A 431 -9.10 -31.13 -5.15
N ASN A 432 -9.09 -30.78 -3.85
CA ASN A 432 -8.57 -31.65 -2.77
C ASN A 432 -9.57 -32.70 -2.27
N CYS A 433 -10.70 -32.83 -2.91
CA CYS A 433 -11.70 -33.81 -2.56
C CYS A 433 -11.45 -35.14 -3.28
N SER A 434 -11.84 -36.26 -2.67
CA SER A 434 -11.61 -37.61 -3.17
C SER A 434 -12.63 -38.04 -4.26
N SER A 435 -12.94 -37.20 -5.25
CA SER A 435 -13.67 -37.64 -6.42
C SER A 435 -12.77 -38.42 -7.37
N SER A 436 -13.33 -39.38 -8.08
CA SER A 436 -12.57 -40.40 -8.78
C SER A 436 -11.74 -39.92 -9.97
N ILE A 437 -11.89 -38.67 -10.42
CA ILE A 437 -11.13 -38.08 -11.52
C ILE A 437 -11.15 -36.55 -11.37
N ASP A 438 -10.02 -35.98 -11.09
CA ASP A 438 -9.81 -34.54 -11.13
C ASP A 438 -8.61 -34.20 -12.01
N ILE A 439 -8.70 -33.07 -12.72
CA ILE A 439 -7.59 -32.52 -13.53
C ILE A 439 -7.00 -31.38 -12.73
N ASP A 440 -5.78 -31.58 -12.26
CA ASP A 440 -4.99 -30.51 -11.66
C ASP A 440 -4.13 -29.86 -12.74
N PHE A 441 -4.35 -28.58 -12.98
CA PHE A 441 -3.48 -27.80 -13.83
C PHE A 441 -2.48 -27.08 -12.93
N ASP A 442 -1.32 -27.67 -12.69
CA ASP A 442 -0.24 -27.12 -11.86
C ASP A 442 0.18 -25.71 -12.29
N ASP A 443 -0.08 -25.34 -13.56
CA ASP A 443 0.31 -24.05 -14.14
C ASP A 443 -0.89 -23.14 -14.44
N PHE A 444 -1.98 -23.34 -13.76
CA PHE A 444 -3.15 -22.51 -13.95
C PHE A 444 -2.88 -21.05 -13.57
N GLY A 445 -2.89 -20.15 -14.58
CA GLY A 445 -2.51 -18.75 -14.41
C GLY A 445 -1.03 -18.53 -14.14
N SER A 446 -0.19 -19.56 -14.25
CA SER A 446 1.25 -19.40 -14.19
C SER A 446 1.76 -18.77 -15.48
N THR A 447 2.88 -18.10 -15.35
CA THR A 447 3.60 -17.54 -16.46
C THR A 447 4.46 -18.64 -17.09
N LEU A 448 4.20 -18.98 -18.33
CA LEU A 448 4.99 -19.93 -19.12
C LEU A 448 6.01 -19.19 -19.95
N LEU A 449 7.17 -19.79 -20.13
CA LEU A 449 8.09 -19.35 -21.18
C LEU A 449 7.57 -19.79 -22.55
N GLN A 450 7.97 -19.08 -23.62
CA GLN A 450 7.50 -19.35 -24.99
C GLN A 450 7.67 -20.80 -25.45
N ASP A 451 8.67 -21.50 -24.91
CA ASP A 451 9.01 -22.87 -25.29
C ASP A 451 8.43 -23.92 -24.31
N GLU A 452 7.82 -23.49 -23.22
CA GLU A 452 7.26 -24.41 -22.21
C GLU A 452 5.90 -24.94 -22.68
N PRO A 453 5.67 -26.25 -22.54
CA PRO A 453 4.35 -26.83 -22.82
C PRO A 453 3.38 -26.51 -21.70
N LEU A 454 2.09 -26.35 -21.99
CA LEU A 454 1.08 -26.32 -20.98
C LEU A 454 0.95 -27.72 -20.36
N MET A 455 0.99 -27.83 -19.06
CA MET A 455 0.92 -29.09 -18.34
C MET A 455 -0.31 -29.14 -17.44
N PHE A 456 -0.93 -30.31 -17.34
CA PHE A 456 -1.85 -30.63 -16.25
C PHE A 456 -1.58 -32.01 -15.68
N LYS A 457 -1.86 -32.23 -14.43
CA LYS A 457 -1.77 -33.53 -13.78
C LYS A 457 -3.14 -34.14 -13.56
N HIS A 458 -3.17 -35.44 -13.65
CA HIS A 458 -4.35 -36.24 -13.36
C HIS A 458 -4.19 -36.92 -11.99
N ILE A 459 -5.04 -36.58 -11.04
CA ILE A 459 -4.77 -36.85 -9.61
C ILE A 459 -4.94 -38.33 -9.21
N HIS A 460 -5.74 -39.15 -9.90
CA HIS A 460 -6.26 -40.40 -9.28
C HIS A 460 -6.13 -41.70 -10.02
N SER A 461 -5.47 -41.83 -11.17
CA SER A 461 -5.26 -43.16 -11.74
C SER A 461 -4.00 -43.27 -12.61
N GLU A 462 -3.10 -44.19 -12.25
CA GLU A 462 -2.00 -44.60 -13.14
C GLU A 462 -2.60 -45.15 -14.45
N GLY A 463 -2.07 -44.64 -15.56
CA GLY A 463 -2.42 -45.13 -16.89
C GLY A 463 -3.66 -44.48 -17.55
N THR A 464 -4.14 -43.36 -17.03
CA THR A 464 -5.17 -42.55 -17.70
C THR A 464 -4.59 -41.88 -18.95
N THR A 465 -5.31 -41.96 -20.07
CA THR A 465 -4.97 -41.27 -21.29
C THR A 465 -5.92 -40.10 -21.49
N CYS A 466 -5.35 -38.91 -21.63
CA CYS A 466 -6.11 -37.69 -21.88
C CYS A 466 -5.74 -37.09 -23.26
N TRP A 467 -6.73 -36.52 -23.92
CA TRP A 467 -6.54 -35.83 -25.20
C TRP A 467 -7.56 -34.69 -25.32
N GLY A 468 -7.22 -33.66 -26.06
CA GLY A 468 -8.12 -32.53 -26.27
C GLY A 468 -7.44 -31.36 -26.93
N VAL A 469 -8.22 -30.33 -27.23
CA VAL A 469 -7.73 -29.09 -27.82
C VAL A 469 -8.36 -27.92 -27.07
N LEU A 470 -7.53 -26.99 -26.64
CA LEU A 470 -7.97 -25.71 -26.10
C LEU A 470 -7.72 -24.64 -27.17
N GLU A 471 -8.71 -23.77 -27.37
CA GLU A 471 -8.64 -22.64 -28.29
C GLU A 471 -8.40 -21.35 -27.50
N GLY A 472 -7.36 -20.62 -27.86
CA GLY A 472 -6.96 -19.37 -27.24
C GLY A 472 -7.69 -18.16 -27.82
N SER A 473 -7.96 -17.17 -26.99
CA SER A 473 -8.53 -15.87 -27.40
C SER A 473 -7.65 -15.11 -28.40
N ASP A 474 -6.36 -15.42 -28.45
CA ASP A 474 -5.37 -14.89 -29.37
C ASP A 474 -5.22 -15.69 -30.68
N GLY A 475 -6.04 -16.74 -30.86
CA GLY A 475 -6.04 -17.60 -32.06
C GLY A 475 -5.02 -18.73 -32.01
N ARG A 476 -4.24 -18.88 -30.94
CA ARG A 476 -3.41 -20.06 -30.70
C ARG A 476 -4.29 -21.23 -30.25
N THR A 477 -3.80 -22.46 -30.44
CA THR A 477 -4.42 -23.66 -29.87
C THR A 477 -3.38 -24.44 -29.08
N VAL A 478 -3.84 -25.14 -28.04
CA VAL A 478 -3.03 -26.10 -27.29
C VAL A 478 -3.61 -27.47 -27.52
N GLU A 479 -2.82 -28.39 -28.07
CA GLU A 479 -3.22 -29.76 -28.34
C GLU A 479 -2.57 -30.73 -27.35
N PHE A 480 -3.40 -31.49 -26.65
CA PHE A 480 -3.01 -32.59 -25.78
C PHE A 480 -3.19 -33.91 -26.54
N THR A 481 -2.13 -34.72 -26.56
CA THR A 481 -2.15 -36.02 -27.24
C THR A 481 -1.91 -37.15 -26.26
N ASN A 482 -2.45 -38.31 -26.53
CA ASN A 482 -2.33 -39.49 -25.63
C ASN A 482 -0.89 -39.99 -25.42
N GLU A 483 0.10 -39.43 -26.10
CA GLU A 483 1.49 -39.93 -26.11
C GLU A 483 2.44 -39.25 -25.13
N SER A 484 2.00 -38.18 -24.46
CA SER A 484 2.90 -37.34 -23.64
C SER A 484 2.56 -37.37 -22.15
N THR A 485 2.69 -38.56 -21.54
CA THR A 485 2.51 -38.69 -20.07
C THR A 485 3.82 -39.04 -19.39
N VAL A 486 4.17 -38.31 -18.36
CA VAL A 486 5.24 -38.60 -17.39
C VAL A 486 4.65 -38.35 -16.01
N ASP A 487 4.67 -39.34 -15.15
CA ASP A 487 4.18 -39.24 -13.74
C ASP A 487 2.76 -38.64 -13.62
N ASN A 488 1.83 -39.12 -14.46
CA ASN A 488 0.45 -38.62 -14.57
C ASN A 488 0.30 -37.19 -15.12
N ALA A 489 1.37 -36.55 -15.60
CA ALA A 489 1.33 -35.26 -16.24
C ALA A 489 1.07 -35.38 -17.76
N HIS A 490 0.15 -34.60 -18.25
CA HIS A 490 -0.18 -34.46 -19.65
C HIS A 490 0.33 -33.12 -20.18
N PHE A 491 1.04 -33.16 -21.30
CA PHE A 491 1.66 -31.98 -21.91
C PHE A 491 0.92 -31.56 -23.17
N GLY A 492 0.48 -30.31 -23.20
CA GLY A 492 -0.14 -29.68 -24.35
C GLY A 492 0.88 -28.88 -25.16
N THR A 493 0.84 -29.07 -26.47
CA THR A 493 1.73 -28.36 -27.39
C THR A 493 1.00 -27.19 -28.04
N PHE A 494 1.57 -26.01 -27.98
CA PHE A 494 1.06 -24.82 -28.65
C PHE A 494 1.24 -24.95 -30.18
N SER A 495 0.19 -24.59 -30.90
CA SER A 495 0.20 -24.61 -32.41
C SER A 495 1.20 -23.60 -32.97
N THR A 496 1.42 -22.49 -32.28
CA THR A 496 2.43 -21.48 -32.61
C THR A 496 2.98 -20.90 -31.32
N GLN A 497 4.26 -20.56 -31.33
CA GLN A 497 4.87 -19.84 -30.21
C GLN A 497 4.42 -18.38 -30.22
N ALA A 498 4.23 -17.79 -29.06
CA ALA A 498 4.03 -16.36 -28.94
C ALA A 498 5.34 -15.64 -29.36
N THR A 499 5.23 -14.64 -30.20
CA THR A 499 6.38 -13.87 -30.66
C THR A 499 6.78 -12.74 -29.72
N ILE A 500 5.88 -12.41 -28.83
CA ILE A 500 6.00 -11.37 -27.78
C ILE A 500 5.29 -11.87 -26.54
N ASP A 501 5.58 -11.25 -25.43
CA ASP A 501 4.83 -11.46 -24.18
C ASP A 501 3.33 -11.25 -24.39
N SER A 502 2.51 -12.19 -23.92
CA SER A 502 1.06 -12.15 -24.16
C SER A 502 0.29 -12.92 -23.11
N THR A 503 -0.89 -12.44 -22.76
CA THR A 503 -1.88 -13.17 -21.96
C THR A 503 -3.06 -13.56 -22.87
N ALA A 504 -3.50 -14.80 -22.78
CA ALA A 504 -4.65 -15.29 -23.53
C ALA A 504 -5.47 -16.29 -22.70
N THR A 505 -6.78 -16.23 -22.85
CA THR A 505 -7.68 -17.21 -22.26
C THR A 505 -7.85 -18.36 -23.24
N PHE A 506 -7.58 -19.58 -22.79
CA PHE A 506 -7.77 -20.83 -23.53
C PHE A 506 -9.00 -21.56 -23.01
N SER A 507 -9.83 -22.05 -23.90
CA SER A 507 -11.02 -22.82 -23.55
C SER A 507 -11.23 -23.99 -24.50
N GLY A 508 -11.82 -25.07 -23.99
CA GLY A 508 -12.09 -26.25 -24.78
C GLY A 508 -12.41 -27.46 -23.92
N THR A 509 -12.39 -28.65 -24.49
CA THR A 509 -12.68 -29.89 -23.80
C THR A 509 -11.47 -30.80 -23.78
N ILE A 510 -11.23 -31.41 -22.61
CA ILE A 510 -10.25 -32.48 -22.43
C ILE A 510 -10.98 -33.76 -22.12
N HIS A 511 -10.68 -34.80 -22.86
CA HIS A 511 -11.22 -36.14 -22.68
C HIS A 511 -10.18 -37.00 -21.98
N CYS A 512 -10.50 -37.56 -20.83
CA CYS A 512 -9.67 -38.50 -20.09
C CYS A 512 -10.41 -39.83 -19.93
N ASN A 513 -9.98 -40.85 -20.65
CA ASN A 513 -10.70 -42.14 -20.76
C ASN A 513 -12.16 -41.95 -21.23
N ASN A 514 -13.15 -42.10 -20.31
CA ASN A 514 -14.57 -41.93 -20.60
C ASN A 514 -15.15 -40.59 -20.11
N ASP A 515 -14.32 -39.77 -19.44
CA ASP A 515 -14.77 -38.53 -18.85
C ASP A 515 -14.38 -37.35 -19.74
N VAL A 516 -15.20 -36.32 -19.70
CA VAL A 516 -15.02 -35.08 -20.49
C VAL A 516 -15.04 -33.91 -19.54
N PHE A 517 -14.01 -33.10 -19.65
CA PHE A 517 -13.81 -31.90 -18.82
C PHE A 517 -13.87 -30.66 -19.69
N ASP A 518 -14.74 -29.73 -19.36
CA ASP A 518 -14.70 -28.38 -19.93
C ASP A 518 -13.63 -27.57 -19.18
N VAL A 519 -12.70 -27.02 -19.95
CA VAL A 519 -11.55 -26.31 -19.43
C VAL A 519 -11.57 -24.88 -19.93
N ARG A 520 -11.36 -23.94 -19.04
CA ARG A 520 -11.08 -22.55 -19.35
C ARG A 520 -9.93 -22.08 -18.47
N THR A 521 -8.85 -21.60 -19.06
CA THR A 521 -7.65 -21.16 -18.35
C THR A 521 -7.07 -19.91 -18.99
N THR A 522 -6.49 -19.04 -18.20
CA THR A 522 -5.75 -17.87 -18.66
C THR A 522 -4.26 -18.13 -18.52
N ILE A 523 -3.54 -17.98 -19.61
CA ILE A 523 -2.11 -18.29 -19.70
C ILE A 523 -1.36 -17.04 -20.13
N THR A 524 -0.37 -16.66 -19.35
CA THR A 524 0.62 -15.66 -19.71
C THR A 524 1.85 -16.34 -20.28
N THR A 525 2.28 -15.91 -21.44
CA THR A 525 3.50 -16.42 -22.09
C THR A 525 4.54 -15.31 -22.12
N LEU A 526 5.72 -15.56 -21.53
CA LEU A 526 6.87 -14.65 -21.55
C LEU A 526 7.99 -15.18 -22.44
N GLY A 527 8.69 -14.29 -23.10
CA GLY A 527 9.92 -14.63 -23.84
C GLY A 527 11.08 -14.94 -22.89
N THR A 528 11.09 -14.32 -21.73
CA THR A 528 12.07 -14.52 -20.66
C THR A 528 11.46 -14.16 -19.33
N ARG A 529 11.90 -14.83 -18.24
CA ARG A 529 11.57 -14.43 -16.86
C ARG A 529 12.83 -14.36 -16.01
N PRO A 530 12.88 -13.44 -15.03
CA PRO A 530 13.94 -13.37 -14.06
C PRO A 530 14.10 -14.67 -13.27
N LEU A 531 15.35 -15.05 -13.00
CA LEU A 531 15.58 -16.07 -11.98
C LEU A 531 15.40 -15.46 -10.60
N PRO A 532 14.66 -16.12 -9.70
CA PRO A 532 14.63 -15.72 -8.30
C PRO A 532 16.08 -15.74 -7.79
N SER A 533 16.62 -14.58 -7.51
CA SER A 533 17.95 -14.44 -6.94
C SER A 533 17.88 -13.51 -5.74
N ASP A 534 18.61 -13.86 -4.69
CA ASP A 534 18.97 -12.94 -3.61
C ASP A 534 19.89 -11.83 -4.17
N MET A 535 19.38 -11.07 -5.15
CA MET A 535 20.14 -10.01 -5.77
C MET A 535 20.15 -8.82 -4.82
N GLN A 536 21.27 -8.66 -4.18
CA GLN A 536 21.58 -7.44 -3.42
C GLN A 536 22.72 -6.71 -4.13
N LEU A 537 22.48 -5.46 -4.50
CA LEU A 537 23.55 -4.56 -4.96
C LEU A 537 24.04 -3.73 -3.77
N VAL A 538 25.30 -3.92 -3.42
CA VAL A 538 25.96 -3.08 -2.40
C VAL A 538 27.12 -2.34 -3.09
N ASP A 539 27.08 -1.01 -3.10
CA ASP A 539 28.12 -0.19 -3.73
C ASP A 539 28.38 1.11 -2.93
N THR A 540 29.45 1.79 -3.29
CA THR A 540 29.82 3.09 -2.69
C THR A 540 29.71 4.18 -3.74
N ILE A 541 29.01 5.26 -3.41
CA ILE A 541 28.77 6.40 -4.28
C ILE A 541 29.39 7.68 -3.71
N ASN A 542 29.69 8.64 -4.58
CA ASN A 542 30.22 9.93 -4.15
C ASN A 542 29.08 10.84 -3.65
N VAL A 543 29.30 11.63 -2.62
CA VAL A 543 28.30 12.56 -2.05
C VAL A 543 27.97 13.75 -2.97
N VAL A 544 28.81 14.05 -3.98
CA VAL A 544 28.68 15.22 -4.86
C VAL A 544 28.63 14.85 -6.34
N GLU A 545 29.41 13.85 -6.75
CA GLU A 545 29.56 13.48 -8.16
C GLU A 545 28.52 12.47 -8.59
N SER A 546 27.93 12.67 -9.77
CA SER A 546 27.01 11.71 -10.37
C SER A 546 27.74 10.42 -10.74
N THR A 547 27.09 9.28 -10.54
CA THR A 547 27.63 7.95 -10.78
C THR A 547 26.63 7.11 -11.56
N THR A 548 27.11 6.33 -12.52
CA THR A 548 26.28 5.33 -13.23
C THR A 548 26.54 3.95 -12.65
N LEU A 549 25.52 3.31 -12.12
CA LEU A 549 25.55 1.94 -11.64
C LEU A 549 24.93 1.00 -12.68
N ARG A 550 25.50 -0.17 -12.84
CA ARG A 550 25.01 -1.20 -13.78
C ARG A 550 24.68 -2.47 -13.01
N ILE A 551 23.42 -2.86 -13.02
CA ILE A 551 22.94 -4.08 -12.39
C ILE A 551 22.74 -5.12 -13.49
N PRO A 552 23.61 -6.14 -13.61
CA PRO A 552 23.40 -7.21 -14.55
C PRO A 552 22.22 -8.07 -14.09
N TYR A 553 21.35 -8.39 -15.03
CA TYR A 553 20.20 -9.22 -14.82
C TYR A 553 20.37 -10.55 -15.54
N SER A 554 20.01 -11.66 -14.89
CA SER A 554 19.95 -12.98 -15.51
C SER A 554 18.59 -13.63 -15.27
N GLY A 555 18.13 -14.41 -16.24
CA GLY A 555 16.84 -15.08 -16.22
C GLY A 555 16.80 -16.32 -17.07
N GLU A 556 15.65 -16.96 -17.11
CA GLU A 556 15.35 -18.11 -17.97
C GLU A 556 14.64 -17.65 -19.26
N GLY A 557 14.72 -18.47 -20.31
CA GLY A 557 14.05 -18.23 -21.57
C GLY A 557 15.01 -17.89 -22.72
N THR A 558 14.56 -18.17 -23.94
CA THR A 558 15.31 -17.95 -25.16
C THR A 558 14.76 -16.79 -25.99
N GLY A 559 13.63 -16.22 -25.56
CA GLY A 559 13.00 -15.07 -26.18
C GLY A 559 13.49 -13.75 -25.61
N SER A 560 12.80 -12.68 -25.98
CA SER A 560 12.97 -11.35 -25.38
C SER A 560 11.72 -10.94 -24.64
N GLY A 561 11.91 -10.23 -23.54
CA GLY A 561 10.86 -9.62 -22.77
C GLY A 561 11.19 -8.15 -22.49
N GLU A 562 10.18 -7.32 -22.38
CA GLU A 562 10.29 -5.94 -21.94
C GLU A 562 9.73 -5.82 -20.52
N PHE A 563 10.55 -5.28 -19.62
CA PHE A 563 10.18 -5.07 -18.23
C PHE A 563 10.19 -3.59 -17.91
N THR A 564 9.17 -3.11 -17.22
CA THR A 564 9.21 -1.78 -16.64
C THR A 564 10.14 -1.78 -15.45
N VAL A 565 10.86 -0.66 -15.27
CA VAL A 565 11.81 -0.47 -14.18
C VAL A 565 11.23 0.60 -13.26
N ASP A 566 11.06 0.25 -12.00
CA ASP A 566 10.69 1.22 -10.98
C ASP A 566 11.70 1.21 -9.83
N ILE A 567 11.90 2.37 -9.21
CA ILE A 567 12.88 2.56 -8.14
C ILE A 567 12.17 3.10 -6.92
N GLU A 568 12.26 2.37 -5.83
CA GLU A 568 11.55 2.71 -4.61
C GLU A 568 12.44 3.00 -3.41
N GLY A 569 11.80 3.58 -2.38
CA GLY A 569 12.46 3.98 -1.16
C GLY A 569 13.33 5.24 -1.32
N PRO A 570 14.22 5.52 -0.35
CA PRO A 570 15.14 6.67 -0.39
C PRO A 570 16.00 6.73 -1.65
N LEU A 571 16.25 5.59 -2.29
CA LEU A 571 17.01 5.49 -3.55
C LEU A 571 16.37 6.29 -4.68
N SER A 572 15.04 6.28 -4.79
CA SER A 572 14.30 6.97 -5.85
C SER A 572 14.50 8.49 -5.87
N ARG A 573 15.00 9.07 -4.76
CA ARG A 573 15.28 10.50 -4.67
C ARG A 573 16.58 10.91 -5.33
N ILE A 574 17.48 9.95 -5.56
CA ILE A 574 18.81 10.21 -6.11
C ILE A 574 19.12 9.36 -7.34
N ALA A 575 18.31 8.36 -7.63
CA ALA A 575 18.49 7.44 -8.74
C ALA A 575 17.37 7.61 -9.78
N THR A 576 17.75 7.52 -11.05
CA THR A 576 16.82 7.42 -12.18
C THR A 576 17.26 6.30 -13.09
N SER A 577 16.34 5.71 -13.86
CA SER A 577 16.61 4.70 -14.87
C SER A 577 15.81 5.00 -16.13
N GLU A 578 16.15 4.32 -17.24
CA GLU A 578 15.18 4.21 -18.34
C GLU A 578 13.93 3.49 -17.84
N PRO A 579 12.74 3.89 -18.28
CA PRO A 579 11.48 3.35 -17.78
C PRO A 579 11.28 1.87 -18.11
N THR A 580 11.97 1.37 -19.13
CA THR A 580 11.92 -0.03 -19.52
C THR A 580 13.31 -0.57 -19.83
N VAL A 581 13.47 -1.88 -19.59
CA VAL A 581 14.66 -2.65 -19.98
C VAL A 581 14.23 -3.82 -20.85
N VAL A 582 14.96 -4.02 -21.95
CA VAL A 582 14.78 -5.20 -22.79
C VAL A 582 15.77 -6.27 -22.36
N VAL A 583 15.25 -7.46 -22.08
CA VAL A 583 16.03 -8.63 -21.69
C VAL A 583 15.98 -9.63 -22.84
N GLU A 584 17.12 -10.06 -23.33
CA GLU A 584 17.23 -10.99 -24.44
C GLU A 584 17.95 -12.27 -23.99
N ASN A 585 17.38 -13.42 -24.31
CA ASN A 585 17.93 -14.73 -23.92
C ASN A 585 18.24 -14.81 -22.43
N GLY A 586 17.37 -14.26 -21.59
CA GLY A 586 17.54 -14.25 -20.14
C GLY A 586 18.65 -13.33 -19.62
N ASN A 587 19.19 -12.42 -20.42
CA ASN A 587 20.24 -11.49 -19.98
C ASN A 587 19.86 -10.04 -20.29
N GLY A 588 20.08 -9.19 -19.31
CA GLY A 588 19.88 -7.75 -19.43
C GLY A 588 20.74 -6.97 -18.45
N THR A 589 20.68 -5.65 -18.54
CA THR A 589 21.40 -4.76 -17.62
C THR A 589 20.52 -3.55 -17.33
N ILE A 590 20.21 -3.33 -16.07
CA ILE A 590 19.56 -2.12 -15.59
C ILE A 590 20.64 -1.07 -15.38
N VAL A 591 20.42 0.13 -15.85
CA VAL A 591 21.34 1.26 -15.67
C VAL A 591 20.69 2.28 -14.77
N LEU A 592 21.30 2.51 -13.61
CA LEU A 592 20.89 3.55 -12.68
C LEU A 592 21.83 4.74 -12.79
N GLU A 593 21.28 5.90 -13.09
CA GLU A 593 21.99 7.18 -13.02
C GLU A 593 21.74 7.79 -11.63
N ILE A 594 22.80 7.86 -10.84
CA ILE A 594 22.76 8.38 -9.46
C ILE A 594 23.16 9.84 -9.50
N GLU A 595 22.28 10.71 -9.05
CA GLU A 595 22.50 12.14 -8.88
C GLU A 595 22.29 12.54 -7.41
N PRO A 596 23.36 12.84 -6.64
CA PRO A 596 23.27 13.11 -5.21
C PRO A 596 22.39 14.30 -4.82
N GLN A 597 22.20 15.29 -5.69
CA GLN A 597 21.35 16.47 -5.53
C GLN A 597 21.56 17.26 -4.22
N GLY A 598 22.70 17.07 -3.55
CA GLY A 598 22.98 17.68 -2.25
C GLY A 598 22.25 17.02 -1.07
N LEU A 599 21.64 15.88 -1.28
CA LEU A 599 20.91 15.14 -0.25
C LEU A 599 21.80 14.19 0.56
N LEU A 600 23.01 13.89 0.06
CA LEU A 600 23.90 12.91 0.66
C LEU A 600 24.91 13.56 1.60
N GLN A 601 25.22 12.85 2.67
CA GLN A 601 26.32 13.18 3.60
C GLN A 601 27.28 12.00 3.68
N ASP A 602 28.53 12.29 4.04
CA ASP A 602 29.55 11.26 4.21
C ASP A 602 29.09 10.18 5.23
N ASN A 603 29.27 8.92 4.86
CA ASN A 603 28.79 7.74 5.59
C ASN A 603 27.26 7.57 5.70
N MET A 604 26.48 8.28 4.93
CA MET A 604 25.05 8.02 4.81
C MET A 604 24.80 6.74 3.99
N TYR A 605 23.84 5.94 4.42
CA TYR A 605 23.34 4.81 3.67
C TYR A 605 22.04 5.19 2.96
N VAL A 606 21.97 4.87 1.69
CA VAL A 606 20.75 5.00 0.90
C VAL A 606 20.28 3.60 0.56
N LEU A 607 19.13 3.25 1.07
CA LEU A 607 18.47 1.96 0.84
C LEU A 607 17.32 2.17 -0.16
N GLY A 608 17.06 1.16 -0.94
CA GLY A 608 15.92 1.15 -1.85
C GLY A 608 15.85 -0.15 -2.61
N THR A 609 14.85 -0.28 -3.42
CA THR A 609 14.62 -1.45 -4.26
C THR A 609 14.45 -1.02 -5.72
N VAL A 610 14.93 -1.86 -6.61
CA VAL A 610 14.68 -1.75 -8.04
C VAL A 610 13.78 -2.89 -8.44
N HIS A 611 12.63 -2.53 -9.00
CA HIS A 611 11.60 -3.45 -9.44
C HIS A 611 11.68 -3.65 -10.94
N LEU A 612 11.61 -4.90 -11.35
CA LEU A 612 11.37 -5.31 -12.73
C LEU A 612 9.97 -5.88 -12.81
N GLN A 613 9.08 -5.22 -13.52
CA GLN A 613 7.71 -5.67 -13.66
C GLN A 613 7.46 -6.10 -15.10
N SER A 614 6.96 -7.31 -15.28
CA SER A 614 6.51 -7.80 -16.57
C SER A 614 5.18 -7.17 -16.97
N PHE A 615 4.80 -7.33 -18.22
CA PHE A 615 3.56 -6.77 -18.75
C PHE A 615 2.28 -7.32 -18.04
N ASN A 616 2.35 -8.50 -17.44
CA ASN A 616 1.26 -9.09 -16.65
C ASN A 616 1.30 -8.75 -15.16
N GLY A 617 2.19 -7.84 -14.76
CA GLY A 617 2.31 -7.37 -13.38
C GLY A 617 3.18 -8.22 -12.46
N GLU A 618 3.74 -9.36 -12.93
CA GLU A 618 4.73 -10.10 -12.14
C GLU A 618 5.93 -9.22 -11.84
N ASN A 619 6.39 -9.23 -10.60
CA ASN A 619 7.39 -8.30 -10.11
C ASN A 619 8.57 -9.05 -9.48
N TRP A 620 9.80 -8.62 -9.81
CA TRP A 620 11.05 -9.11 -9.24
C TRP A 620 11.81 -7.95 -8.63
N VAL A 621 12.32 -8.15 -7.45
CA VAL A 621 12.88 -7.08 -6.62
C VAL A 621 14.38 -7.28 -6.46
N ILE A 622 15.13 -6.19 -6.60
CA ILE A 622 16.57 -6.13 -6.38
C ILE A 622 16.82 -5.14 -5.26
N ASP A 623 17.34 -5.62 -4.14
CA ASP A 623 17.72 -4.75 -3.03
C ASP A 623 18.98 -3.96 -3.37
N VAL A 624 18.96 -2.66 -3.12
CA VAL A 624 20.08 -1.76 -3.36
C VAL A 624 20.46 -1.04 -2.08
N GLU A 625 21.71 -1.21 -1.70
CA GLU A 625 22.33 -0.52 -0.58
C GLU A 625 23.52 0.30 -1.08
N LEU A 626 23.43 1.63 -1.04
CA LEU A 626 24.49 2.52 -1.46
C LEU A 626 25.04 3.27 -0.26
N LYS A 627 26.36 3.22 -0.10
CA LYS A 627 27.05 3.99 0.92
C LYS A 627 27.62 5.26 0.30
N ALA A 628 27.23 6.43 0.81
CA ALA A 628 27.77 7.70 0.37
C ALA A 628 29.14 7.98 1.03
N SER A 629 30.13 8.43 0.25
CA SER A 629 31.47 8.75 0.74
C SER A 629 32.04 9.99 0.05
N GLU A 630 32.65 10.88 0.81
CA GLU A 630 33.39 12.04 0.28
C GLU A 630 34.79 11.67 -0.27
N ASN A 631 35.35 10.56 0.24
CA ASN A 631 36.67 10.06 -0.17
C ASN A 631 36.69 8.53 -0.17
N ASP A 632 37.26 7.93 -1.19
CA ASP A 632 37.40 6.47 -1.37
C ASP A 632 38.24 5.73 -0.30
N ASP A 633 38.80 6.45 0.70
CA ASP A 633 39.89 5.88 1.50
C ASP A 633 39.63 5.64 3.01
N LEU A 634 38.43 5.89 3.57
CA LEU A 634 38.20 5.65 5.00
C LEU A 634 36.86 4.95 5.33
N PRO A 635 36.82 3.61 5.31
CA PRO A 635 35.59 2.85 5.53
C PRO A 635 35.07 2.80 6.99
N PHE A 636 35.62 3.58 7.94
CA PHE A 636 35.40 3.31 9.37
C PHE A 636 34.75 4.43 10.20
N ILE A 637 34.46 5.60 9.66
CA ILE A 637 34.06 6.77 10.47
C ILE A 637 32.54 6.89 10.73
N GLY A 638 31.69 6.07 10.14
CA GLY A 638 30.23 6.09 10.37
C GLY A 638 29.67 5.09 11.40
N ASN A 639 30.48 4.15 11.87
CA ASN A 639 30.04 3.10 12.77
C ASN A 639 30.17 3.52 14.23
N GLN A 640 29.04 3.75 14.91
CA GLN A 640 28.99 4.17 16.32
C GLN A 640 29.69 3.17 17.25
N ALA A 641 29.59 1.87 16.96
CA ALA A 641 30.28 0.83 17.71
C ALA A 641 31.81 0.95 17.52
N PHE A 642 32.27 1.30 16.32
CA PHE A 642 33.71 1.55 16.05
C PHE A 642 34.21 2.77 16.82
N VAL A 643 33.43 3.87 16.84
CA VAL A 643 33.76 5.08 17.60
C VAL A 643 33.87 4.77 19.09
N LEU A 644 32.95 4.00 19.66
CA LEU A 644 33.00 3.53 21.05
C LEU A 644 34.20 2.63 21.30
N THR A 645 34.48 1.72 20.39
CA THR A 645 35.66 0.82 20.47
C THR A 645 36.94 1.64 20.49
N LEU A 646 37.08 2.63 19.59
CA LEU A 646 38.25 3.52 19.53
C LEU A 646 38.37 4.36 20.82
N PHE A 647 37.24 4.87 21.30
CA PHE A 647 37.22 5.66 22.56
C PHE A 647 37.73 4.83 23.74
N PHE A 648 37.22 3.63 23.94
CA PHE A 648 37.67 2.74 25.04
C PHE A 648 39.10 2.25 24.83
N ALA A 649 39.58 2.05 23.60
CA ALA A 649 40.94 1.70 23.29
C ALA A 649 41.92 2.85 23.63
N ILE A 650 41.57 4.10 23.33
CA ILE A 650 42.34 5.29 23.70
C ILE A 650 42.47 5.41 25.22
N PHE A 651 41.35 5.21 25.96
CA PHE A 651 41.39 5.22 27.42
C PHE A 651 42.23 4.08 28.00
N ALA A 652 42.12 2.87 27.44
CA ALA A 652 42.98 1.76 27.84
C ALA A 652 44.47 2.04 27.61
N PHE A 653 44.82 2.67 26.47
CA PHE A 653 46.18 3.11 26.17
C PHE A 653 46.65 4.20 27.14
N TRP A 654 45.79 5.17 27.47
CA TRP A 654 46.10 6.21 28.46
C TRP A 654 46.37 5.60 29.85
N PHE A 655 45.55 4.62 30.31
CA PHE A 655 45.82 3.91 31.55
C PHE A 655 47.11 3.12 31.52
N ALA A 656 47.43 2.45 30.38
CA ALA A 656 48.71 1.76 30.18
C ALA A 656 49.89 2.72 30.32
N MET A 657 49.84 3.86 29.61
CA MET A 657 50.91 4.87 29.71
C MET A 657 51.08 5.41 31.13
N ALA A 658 49.98 5.61 31.87
CA ALA A 658 50.01 6.03 33.26
C ALA A 658 50.64 4.98 34.18
N ILE A 659 50.42 3.69 33.91
CA ILE A 659 51.04 2.57 34.64
C ILE A 659 52.54 2.54 34.39
N PHE A 660 52.96 2.68 33.11
CA PHE A 660 54.38 2.66 32.71
C PHE A 660 55.14 3.89 33.16
N SER A 661 54.56 5.11 33.09
CA SER A 661 55.16 6.37 33.52
C SER A 661 55.38 6.45 35.05
N SER A 662 54.56 5.71 35.84
CA SER A 662 54.76 5.64 37.29
C SER A 662 55.85 4.64 37.73
N GLY A 663 56.51 3.97 36.78
CA GLY A 663 57.58 2.99 37.02
C GLY A 663 59.01 3.57 37.05
N THR A 664 59.21 4.81 36.62
CA THR A 664 60.56 5.45 36.58
C THR A 664 60.69 6.58 37.61
N LYS A 665 60.62 6.24 38.89
CA LYS A 665 61.23 7.02 39.93
C LYS A 665 62.57 6.37 40.23
N THR A 666 63.61 6.79 39.54
CA THR A 666 65.00 6.56 39.91
C THR A 666 65.26 7.45 41.13
N GLU A 667 65.55 6.80 42.27
CA GLU A 667 66.17 7.45 43.43
C GLU A 667 67.50 8.06 42.98
N GLN A 668 67.55 9.38 42.88
CA GLN A 668 68.81 10.10 42.91
C GLN A 668 69.26 10.24 44.35
N ARG A 669 70.33 9.47 44.63
CA ARG A 669 71.17 9.60 45.85
C ARG A 669 71.81 10.95 45.85
N VAL A 670 71.49 11.74 46.85
CA VAL A 670 72.16 12.99 47.14
C VAL A 670 73.42 12.68 47.89
N ASP A 671 74.60 13.02 47.30
CA ASP A 671 75.86 13.25 48.04
C ASP A 671 76.12 14.73 48.12
N PRO A 672 76.61 15.23 49.27
CA PRO A 672 76.72 16.66 49.58
C PRO A 672 78.09 17.28 49.28
N ALA A 673 78.06 18.58 49.09
CA ALA A 673 79.09 19.57 49.21
C ALA A 673 80.16 19.67 48.09
N ILE A 674 80.30 20.86 47.56
CA ILE A 674 81.35 21.80 47.83
C ILE A 674 81.02 23.16 47.13
N HIS A 675 81.28 24.21 47.86
CA HIS A 675 81.39 25.66 47.55
C HIS A 675 82.07 25.96 46.21
N ASP A 676 81.73 26.97 45.45
CA ASP A 676 82.32 28.37 45.53
C ASP A 676 81.80 29.20 44.35
N ASP A 677 81.31 30.32 44.69
CA ASP A 677 81.58 31.72 44.22
C ASP A 677 81.49 32.06 42.72
N GLU A 678 80.72 33.11 42.57
CA GLU A 678 81.02 34.35 41.85
C GLU A 678 80.48 34.60 40.43
N PHE A 679 79.87 35.75 40.44
CA PHE A 679 79.74 36.85 39.48
C PHE A 679 78.64 36.96 38.48
N LEU A 680 77.78 37.91 38.80
CA LEU A 680 77.02 38.77 37.88
C LEU A 680 77.93 39.64 37.01
N PRO A 681 77.51 40.41 36.04
CA PRO A 681 76.16 40.70 35.49
C PRO A 681 76.16 40.95 33.94
N GLY A 682 75.04 41.35 33.43
CA GLY A 682 75.03 42.28 32.27
C GLY A 682 74.02 41.95 31.16
N ASP A 683 72.93 42.65 31.21
CA ASP A 683 72.25 43.52 30.25
C ASP A 683 72.10 43.17 28.73
N HIS A 684 70.89 43.48 28.31
CA HIS A 684 70.49 44.01 26.98
C HIS A 684 70.24 42.94 25.86
N LEU A 685 69.06 42.74 25.41
CA LEU A 685 68.03 43.54 24.70
C LEU A 685 66.77 42.70 24.55
#